data_1e5fd8ef5c5612cff055f4931f4d5fc4
#
_entry.id   1e5fd8ef5c5612cff055f4931f4d5fc4
#
_cell.length_a   1.000
_cell.length_b   1.000
_cell.length_c   1.000
_cell.angle_alpha   90.00
_cell.angle_beta   90.00
_cell.angle_gamma   90.00
#
_symmetry.space_group_name_H-M   'P 1'
#
loop_
_entity.id
_entity.type
_entity.pdbx_description
1 polymer ?
#
loop_
_entity_poly.entity_id
_entity_poly.type
_entity_poly.pdbx_seq_one_letter_code
_entity_poly.pdbx_strand_id
1 'polypeptide(L)'
;MSRTALRICPLCEATCGLTLTIDGTRVTGARGDRDDVFSKGFICPKGASFGAVDGDPDRLRTPLVRKDGELREATWEEAFDAVAAGIRPVVERYGPNSVGVVLGNPNVHTMAGALYPTVLLAGLGTRSVFTASTIDQMPKHVSSGLLFGDANAIPVPDLDHTDHLLLIGANPLESNGSLCTAPDFPGKLKALKARGGTLTVIDPRRTRTAKLADRHLAIRPGTDALLLAAMAYTLFEEDLVDTGELAPHLLGLDELPRELGDFTPEAVADACDVDAGTIRTLARELAAAPTAAVYARIGSCTVPHGTLASWLVDVLNILTGNLDRPGGALFPQAATDRTPRPAGPSHGFALGRWHSRVSRHPEAKGELPISALAEEIDTATPEGEPIRALIAVASNPVLSVPDGDRLDKALDSLDFMVSVDPYLNETSRHADVVLPPPPPSQSPHHDFAFNTLAVRNQVRYNRPAVPLESGRMAETEILSRLILAATGMHGADPSAVDDLVIGQTLGKAVKEPWSPVHGRDPKELAARLTGVSGPERRLDMMLRLGPYGDGFGVRPEGLALERLLAHPHGIDLGPLGRRLPQPLKTRSGKVELLAQPIVDDLPRLRQALAERPDGLVLVGRRHLRSNNSWMHNVPALTGGTNRCTLHIHPEDAERLGILDKGLVRVKGAGGEVTAPVEVTTDVRPGVVSLPHGWGHDRPGTRLNHALKDPGVNVNQLLDGSLLDPLSGNAVLNGVPVKVATTAAL
;
A
#
# COMPACT_ATOMS: atom_id res chain seq x y z
N MET A 1 32.82 -5.99 20.73
CA MET A 1 32.10 -5.18 21.75
C MET A 1 30.72 -4.85 21.20
N SER A 2 29.70 -5.12 22.00
CA SER A 2 28.33 -4.78 21.62
C SER A 2 28.13 -3.26 21.65
N ARG A 3 27.48 -2.71 20.62
CA ARG A 3 27.09 -1.28 20.54
C ARG A 3 25.60 -1.16 20.20
N THR A 4 25.05 0.02 20.37
CA THR A 4 23.69 0.34 19.95
C THR A 4 23.67 1.31 18.78
N ALA A 5 22.60 1.22 17.95
CA ALA A 5 22.33 2.19 16.90
C ALA A 5 20.82 2.42 16.79
N LEU A 6 20.43 3.62 16.39
CA LEU A 6 19.03 3.95 16.11
C LEU A 6 18.65 3.59 14.69
N ARG A 7 17.41 3.16 14.51
CA ARG A 7 16.88 2.77 13.20
C ARG A 7 15.38 3.01 13.11
N ILE A 8 14.90 3.59 12.03
CA ILE A 8 13.50 3.56 11.67
C ILE A 8 13.19 2.17 11.08
N CYS A 9 12.14 1.53 11.56
CA CYS A 9 11.75 0.18 11.15
C CYS A 9 11.09 0.19 9.77
N PRO A 10 11.65 -0.49 8.74
CA PRO A 10 11.09 -0.53 7.40
C PRO A 10 10.13 -1.72 7.19
N LEU A 11 9.77 -2.45 8.25
CA LEU A 11 9.08 -3.73 8.12
C LEU A 11 7.55 -3.60 8.02
N CYS A 12 6.99 -2.42 8.25
CA CYS A 12 5.57 -2.13 8.03
C CYS A 12 5.32 -0.62 8.11
N GLU A 13 4.10 -0.21 7.76
CA GLU A 13 3.65 1.17 7.68
C GLU A 13 3.73 1.96 9.01
N ALA A 14 3.80 1.29 10.16
CA ALA A 14 3.92 1.97 11.45
C ALA A 14 5.24 2.74 11.64
N THR A 15 6.29 2.42 10.88
CA THR A 15 7.58 3.13 10.85
C THR A 15 8.20 3.43 12.23
N CYS A 16 8.13 2.46 13.17
CA CYS A 16 8.57 2.65 14.56
C CYS A 16 10.07 2.93 14.66
N GLY A 17 10.47 3.80 15.58
CA GLY A 17 11.88 3.97 15.97
C GLY A 17 12.37 2.77 16.79
N LEU A 18 13.52 2.25 16.42
CA LEU A 18 14.18 1.09 17.06
C LEU A 18 15.54 1.47 17.59
N THR A 19 15.89 0.90 18.73
CA THR A 19 17.28 0.79 19.21
C THR A 19 17.77 -0.62 18.91
N LEU A 20 18.69 -0.74 17.97
CA LEU A 20 19.33 -2.02 17.59
C LEU A 20 20.52 -2.30 18.51
N THR A 21 20.68 -3.56 18.91
CA THR A 21 21.91 -4.08 19.54
C THR A 21 22.72 -4.78 18.48
N ILE A 22 24.00 -4.39 18.31
CA ILE A 22 24.87 -4.86 17.24
C ILE A 22 26.14 -5.43 17.86
N ASP A 23 26.51 -6.63 17.46
CA ASP A 23 27.80 -7.25 17.77
C ASP A 23 28.59 -7.46 16.48
N GLY A 24 29.74 -6.78 16.37
CA GLY A 24 30.45 -6.65 15.10
C GLY A 24 29.59 -5.99 14.03
N THR A 25 29.22 -6.76 13.00
CA THR A 25 28.31 -6.35 11.90
C THR A 25 26.92 -6.97 12.01
N ARG A 26 26.67 -7.80 13.03
CA ARG A 26 25.42 -8.53 13.20
C ARG A 26 24.46 -7.81 14.13
N VAL A 27 23.23 -7.62 13.72
CA VAL A 27 22.14 -7.17 14.59
C VAL A 27 21.66 -8.34 15.44
N THR A 28 21.88 -8.28 16.76
CA THR A 28 21.56 -9.35 17.71
C THR A 28 20.29 -9.09 18.50
N GLY A 29 19.76 -7.87 18.46
CA GLY A 29 18.51 -7.53 19.13
C GLY A 29 17.94 -6.20 18.65
N ALA A 30 16.64 -6.02 18.85
CA ALA A 30 15.92 -4.79 18.58
C ALA A 30 14.90 -4.52 19.68
N ARG A 31 14.75 -3.29 20.08
CA ARG A 31 13.73 -2.79 21.00
C ARG A 31 13.19 -1.46 20.51
N GLY A 32 12.01 -1.06 20.97
CA GLY A 32 11.46 0.26 20.65
C GLY A 32 12.34 1.37 21.25
N ASP A 33 12.58 2.41 20.47
CA ASP A 33 13.25 3.62 20.91
C ASP A 33 12.28 4.49 21.70
N ARG A 34 12.54 4.67 23.01
CA ARG A 34 11.65 5.41 23.91
C ARG A 34 11.64 6.91 23.63
N ASP A 35 12.72 7.42 23.05
CA ASP A 35 12.91 8.84 22.77
C ASP A 35 12.46 9.18 21.32
N ASP A 36 12.08 8.18 20.52
CA ASP A 36 11.52 8.40 19.18
C ASP A 36 10.27 9.27 19.26
N VAL A 37 10.27 10.38 18.54
CA VAL A 37 9.21 11.40 18.60
C VAL A 37 7.83 10.91 18.18
N PHE A 38 7.77 9.81 17.43
CA PHE A 38 6.54 9.29 16.85
C PHE A 38 6.06 7.99 17.51
N SER A 39 6.92 6.98 17.63
CA SER A 39 6.55 5.66 18.18
C SER A 39 6.71 5.53 19.69
N LYS A 40 7.49 6.40 20.34
CA LYS A 40 7.63 6.50 21.82
C LYS A 40 7.88 5.14 22.50
N GLY A 41 8.70 4.31 21.87
CA GLY A 41 9.08 2.99 22.41
C GLY A 41 8.18 1.83 21.97
N PHE A 42 7.14 2.06 21.19
CA PHE A 42 6.33 0.96 20.64
C PHE A 42 7.14 0.07 19.70
N ILE A 43 6.93 -1.24 19.81
CA ILE A 43 7.50 -2.26 18.93
C ILE A 43 6.53 -3.44 18.78
N CYS A 44 6.37 -3.93 17.57
CA CYS A 44 5.58 -5.12 17.28
C CYS A 44 6.49 -6.36 17.10
N PRO A 45 5.94 -7.60 17.01
CA PRO A 45 6.74 -8.80 16.81
C PRO A 45 7.66 -8.76 15.59
N LYS A 46 7.26 -8.10 14.48
CA LYS A 46 8.11 -7.93 13.30
C LYS A 46 9.34 -7.09 13.62
N GLY A 47 9.15 -5.93 14.24
CA GLY A 47 10.24 -5.05 14.67
C GLY A 47 11.17 -5.73 15.68
N ALA A 48 10.64 -6.49 16.64
CA ALA A 48 11.43 -7.26 17.61
C ALA A 48 12.28 -8.35 16.91
N SER A 49 11.84 -8.85 15.77
CA SER A 49 12.56 -9.83 14.93
C SER A 49 13.46 -9.19 13.88
N PHE A 50 13.70 -7.87 13.93
CA PHE A 50 14.49 -7.15 12.93
C PHE A 50 15.82 -7.84 12.62
N GLY A 51 16.59 -8.23 13.65
CA GLY A 51 17.88 -8.91 13.46
C GLY A 51 17.77 -10.27 12.77
N ALA A 52 16.65 -10.99 12.94
CA ALA A 52 16.41 -12.25 12.23
C ALA A 52 16.04 -12.04 10.76
N VAL A 53 15.27 -10.98 10.45
CA VAL A 53 14.98 -10.56 9.05
C VAL A 53 16.24 -10.07 8.36
N ASP A 54 17.04 -9.27 9.05
CA ASP A 54 18.28 -8.68 8.53
C ASP A 54 19.33 -9.75 8.21
N GLY A 55 19.48 -10.73 9.10
CA GLY A 55 20.47 -11.81 9.05
C GLY A 55 19.94 -13.13 8.50
N ASP A 56 18.84 -13.16 7.77
CA ASP A 56 18.29 -14.39 7.16
C ASP A 56 19.35 -15.04 6.23
N PRO A 57 19.71 -16.32 6.45
CA PRO A 57 20.75 -16.99 5.69
C PRO A 57 20.42 -17.20 4.21
N ASP A 58 19.13 -17.20 3.85
CA ASP A 58 18.69 -17.37 2.47
C ASP A 58 18.74 -16.08 1.64
N ARG A 59 19.05 -14.93 2.26
CA ARG A 59 19.29 -13.69 1.52
C ARG A 59 20.48 -13.83 0.59
N LEU A 60 20.27 -13.50 -0.68
CA LEU A 60 21.35 -13.44 -1.68
C LEU A 60 22.39 -12.39 -1.29
N ARG A 61 23.66 -12.66 -1.59
CA ARG A 61 24.79 -11.78 -1.27
C ARG A 61 25.44 -11.19 -2.51
N THR A 62 25.39 -11.95 -3.60
CA THR A 62 25.97 -11.63 -4.91
C THR A 62 24.87 -11.65 -5.97
N PRO A 63 25.01 -10.90 -7.06
CA PRO A 63 24.10 -11.00 -8.20
C PRO A 63 24.06 -12.43 -8.75
N LEU A 64 22.93 -12.78 -9.34
CA LEU A 64 22.81 -14.02 -10.12
C LEU A 64 22.55 -13.66 -11.58
N VAL A 65 23.20 -14.39 -12.50
CA VAL A 65 22.98 -14.29 -13.95
C VAL A 65 22.68 -15.68 -14.50
N ARG A 66 21.69 -15.79 -15.38
CA ARG A 66 21.32 -17.04 -16.02
C ARG A 66 22.35 -17.37 -17.12
N LYS A 67 23.03 -18.49 -16.94
CA LYS A 67 24.02 -19.06 -17.89
C LYS A 67 23.66 -20.53 -18.13
N ASP A 68 23.46 -20.92 -19.36
CA ASP A 68 23.08 -22.29 -19.76
C ASP A 68 21.77 -22.79 -19.05
N GLY A 69 20.79 -21.90 -18.89
CA GLY A 69 19.52 -22.21 -18.23
C GLY A 69 19.52 -22.15 -16.69
N GLU A 70 20.68 -22.00 -16.05
CA GLU A 70 20.83 -21.98 -14.59
C GLU A 70 21.24 -20.59 -14.07
N LEU A 71 20.68 -20.15 -12.94
CA LEU A 71 21.12 -18.95 -12.22
C LEU A 71 22.41 -19.24 -11.46
N ARG A 72 23.50 -18.53 -11.81
CA ARG A 72 24.83 -18.66 -11.22
C ARG A 72 25.29 -17.32 -10.64
N GLU A 73 26.08 -17.37 -9.58
CA GLU A 73 26.70 -16.17 -9.01
C GLU A 73 27.56 -15.46 -10.06
N ALA A 74 27.49 -14.15 -10.09
CA ALA A 74 28.17 -13.28 -11.02
C ALA A 74 28.72 -12.02 -10.33
N THR A 75 29.61 -11.31 -11.00
CA THR A 75 30.03 -9.97 -10.57
C THR A 75 28.92 -8.95 -10.84
N TRP A 76 29.00 -7.82 -10.18
CA TRP A 76 28.09 -6.70 -10.45
C TRP A 76 28.21 -6.18 -11.88
N GLU A 77 29.42 -6.17 -12.43
CA GLU A 77 29.69 -5.76 -13.81
C GLU A 77 29.01 -6.71 -14.81
N GLU A 78 29.26 -8.02 -14.69
CA GLU A 78 28.58 -9.03 -15.52
C GLU A 78 27.05 -8.93 -15.44
N ALA A 79 26.52 -8.66 -14.26
CA ALA A 79 25.08 -8.53 -14.07
C ALA A 79 24.50 -7.30 -14.79
N PHE A 80 25.14 -6.13 -14.69
CA PHE A 80 24.66 -4.93 -15.38
C PHE A 80 24.94 -4.97 -16.88
N ASP A 81 26.01 -5.62 -17.35
CA ASP A 81 26.22 -5.91 -18.76
C ASP A 81 25.08 -6.76 -19.33
N ALA A 82 24.67 -7.79 -18.60
CA ALA A 82 23.53 -8.64 -18.99
C ALA A 82 22.20 -7.85 -19.00
N VAL A 83 21.98 -6.97 -18.04
CA VAL A 83 20.77 -6.08 -18.02
C VAL A 83 20.76 -5.18 -19.26
N ALA A 84 21.87 -4.52 -19.58
CA ALA A 84 21.95 -3.64 -20.75
C ALA A 84 21.74 -4.43 -22.05
N ALA A 85 22.35 -5.61 -22.17
CA ALA A 85 22.21 -6.50 -23.32
C ALA A 85 20.81 -7.08 -23.48
N GLY A 86 20.06 -7.27 -22.38
CA GLY A 86 18.69 -7.83 -22.42
C GLY A 86 17.61 -6.79 -22.67
N ILE A 87 17.67 -5.63 -22.02
CA ILE A 87 16.58 -4.62 -22.08
C ILE A 87 16.68 -3.78 -23.37
N ARG A 88 17.86 -3.31 -23.74
CA ARG A 88 18.01 -2.37 -24.86
C ARG A 88 17.49 -2.88 -26.20
N PRO A 89 17.85 -4.12 -26.65
CA PRO A 89 17.34 -4.64 -27.91
C PRO A 89 15.80 -4.75 -27.95
N VAL A 90 15.18 -5.05 -26.80
CA VAL A 90 13.71 -5.12 -26.70
C VAL A 90 13.09 -3.75 -26.93
N VAL A 91 13.61 -2.70 -26.27
CA VAL A 91 13.14 -1.31 -26.47
C VAL A 91 13.33 -0.86 -27.92
N GLU A 92 14.49 -1.14 -28.51
CA GLU A 92 14.83 -0.71 -29.88
C GLU A 92 13.98 -1.42 -30.94
N ARG A 93 13.67 -2.70 -30.73
CA ARG A 93 12.92 -3.50 -31.71
C ARG A 93 11.40 -3.34 -31.56
N TYR A 94 10.88 -3.27 -30.34
CA TYR A 94 9.44 -3.38 -30.06
C TYR A 94 8.87 -2.11 -29.41
N GLY A 95 9.72 -1.15 -29.06
CA GLY A 95 9.30 0.09 -28.40
C GLY A 95 9.24 -0.02 -26.86
N PRO A 96 9.10 1.12 -26.17
CA PRO A 96 9.21 1.18 -24.72
C PRO A 96 8.10 0.40 -23.97
N ASN A 97 6.90 0.28 -24.54
CA ASN A 97 5.78 -0.40 -23.89
C ASN A 97 5.94 -1.95 -23.87
N SER A 98 6.88 -2.50 -24.63
CA SER A 98 7.26 -3.92 -24.56
C SER A 98 8.12 -4.25 -23.34
N VAL A 99 8.53 -3.25 -22.57
CA VAL A 99 9.19 -3.43 -21.26
C VAL A 99 8.18 -3.13 -20.16
N GLY A 100 7.75 -4.18 -19.45
CA GLY A 100 6.94 -4.07 -18.26
C GLY A 100 7.79 -3.73 -17.03
N VAL A 101 7.24 -2.91 -16.12
CA VAL A 101 7.86 -2.62 -14.82
C VAL A 101 6.88 -2.99 -13.71
N VAL A 102 7.31 -3.87 -12.81
CA VAL A 102 6.52 -4.29 -11.64
C VAL A 102 7.17 -3.79 -10.37
N LEU A 103 6.44 -2.98 -9.61
CA LEU A 103 6.91 -2.42 -8.34
C LEU A 103 6.13 -3.01 -7.16
N GLY A 104 6.82 -3.77 -6.32
CA GLY A 104 6.24 -4.39 -5.14
C GLY A 104 6.11 -3.43 -3.95
N ASN A 105 5.34 -3.86 -2.95
CA ASN A 105 5.11 -3.11 -1.72
C ASN A 105 6.42 -2.67 -0.98
N PRO A 106 7.51 -3.46 -0.91
CA PRO A 106 8.73 -3.02 -0.23
C PRO A 106 9.35 -1.72 -0.78
N ASN A 107 9.05 -1.30 -2.02
CA ASN A 107 9.55 -0.03 -2.56
C ASN A 107 9.14 1.19 -1.74
N VAL A 108 7.94 1.19 -1.14
CA VAL A 108 7.50 2.30 -0.27
C VAL A 108 8.08 2.23 1.14
N HIS A 109 8.78 1.13 1.46
CA HIS A 109 9.45 0.89 2.74
C HIS A 109 10.96 1.13 2.70
N THR A 110 11.55 1.50 1.56
CA THR A 110 12.96 1.83 1.43
C THR A 110 13.16 3.21 0.81
N MET A 111 14.24 3.87 1.17
CA MET A 111 14.60 5.17 0.60
C MET A 111 14.90 5.06 -0.90
N ALA A 112 15.57 3.99 -1.29
CA ALA A 112 15.89 3.70 -2.69
C ALA A 112 14.61 3.46 -3.50
N GLY A 113 13.74 2.58 -3.04
CA GLY A 113 12.45 2.29 -3.68
C GLY A 113 11.53 3.49 -3.83
N ALA A 114 11.60 4.48 -2.92
CA ALA A 114 10.85 5.72 -3.04
C ALA A 114 11.44 6.72 -4.03
N LEU A 115 12.75 6.74 -4.21
CA LEU A 115 13.45 7.77 -5.00
C LEU A 115 13.68 7.40 -6.47
N TYR A 116 14.00 6.14 -6.78
CA TYR A 116 14.54 5.78 -8.10
C TYR A 116 13.51 5.25 -9.11
N PRO A 117 12.43 4.51 -8.74
CA PRO A 117 11.50 3.95 -9.73
C PRO A 117 10.86 5.01 -10.65
N THR A 118 10.52 6.18 -10.13
CA THR A 118 9.98 7.27 -10.97
C THR A 118 10.97 7.76 -12.03
N VAL A 119 12.27 7.71 -11.73
CA VAL A 119 13.34 8.06 -12.68
C VAL A 119 13.49 6.96 -13.72
N LEU A 120 13.42 5.68 -13.31
CA LEU A 120 13.42 4.54 -14.22
C LEU A 120 12.26 4.63 -15.22
N LEU A 121 11.04 4.85 -14.73
CA LEU A 121 9.85 4.95 -15.57
C LEU A 121 9.93 6.13 -16.55
N ALA A 122 10.39 7.28 -16.09
CA ALA A 122 10.59 8.46 -16.94
C ALA A 122 11.66 8.23 -18.02
N GLY A 123 12.74 7.52 -17.66
CA GLY A 123 13.83 7.22 -18.58
C GLY A 123 13.47 6.17 -19.63
N LEU A 124 12.72 5.14 -19.25
CA LEU A 124 12.22 4.11 -20.17
C LEU A 124 11.09 4.63 -21.06
N GLY A 125 10.23 5.52 -20.56
CA GLY A 125 9.04 6.02 -21.27
C GLY A 125 7.94 4.97 -21.42
N THR A 126 7.96 3.86 -20.70
CA THR A 126 6.96 2.80 -20.74
C THR A 126 5.67 3.21 -20.04
N ARG A 127 4.53 2.74 -20.59
CA ARG A 127 3.20 2.78 -19.97
C ARG A 127 2.79 1.44 -19.35
N SER A 128 3.58 0.39 -19.55
CA SER A 128 3.36 -0.96 -18.99
C SER A 128 3.88 -1.02 -17.55
N VAL A 129 3.20 -0.29 -16.66
CA VAL A 129 3.57 -0.12 -15.24
C VAL A 129 2.53 -0.81 -14.38
N PHE A 130 2.98 -1.69 -13.48
CA PHE A 130 2.16 -2.49 -12.59
C PHE A 130 2.69 -2.37 -11.18
N THR A 131 1.81 -2.16 -10.21
CA THR A 131 2.24 -2.09 -8.81
C THR A 131 1.31 -2.86 -7.87
N ALA A 132 1.74 -3.03 -6.63
CA ALA A 132 0.91 -3.60 -5.59
C ALA A 132 -0.32 -2.75 -5.24
N SER A 133 -0.40 -1.50 -5.73
CA SER A 133 -1.53 -0.60 -5.45
C SER A 133 -2.86 -1.16 -5.95
N THR A 134 -2.86 -1.83 -7.11
CA THR A 134 -4.06 -2.43 -7.71
C THR A 134 -4.46 -3.80 -7.09
N ILE A 135 -3.79 -4.20 -6.00
CA ILE A 135 -4.14 -5.36 -5.19
C ILE A 135 -4.79 -4.97 -3.86
N ASP A 136 -4.61 -3.72 -3.38
CA ASP A 136 -5.13 -3.36 -2.07
C ASP A 136 -5.62 -1.92 -1.87
N GLN A 137 -5.05 -0.93 -2.53
CA GLN A 137 -5.26 0.48 -2.13
C GLN A 137 -5.67 1.44 -3.26
N MET A 138 -5.63 1.04 -4.52
CA MET A 138 -5.96 1.90 -5.64
C MET A 138 -7.36 2.53 -5.55
N PRO A 139 -8.42 1.85 -5.02
CA PRO A 139 -9.71 2.46 -4.78
C PRO A 139 -9.65 3.76 -3.98
N LYS A 140 -8.85 3.81 -2.90
CA LYS A 140 -8.71 5.03 -2.10
C LYS A 140 -7.93 6.13 -2.84
N HIS A 141 -6.93 5.78 -3.62
CA HIS A 141 -6.20 6.73 -4.45
C HIS A 141 -7.09 7.35 -5.54
N VAL A 142 -7.90 6.51 -6.21
CA VAL A 142 -8.84 6.98 -7.24
C VAL A 142 -9.91 7.87 -6.62
N SER A 143 -10.53 7.43 -5.53
CA SER A 143 -11.52 8.23 -4.79
C SER A 143 -10.95 9.59 -4.37
N SER A 144 -9.76 9.62 -3.75
CA SER A 144 -9.09 10.88 -3.38
C SER A 144 -8.76 11.75 -4.60
N GLY A 145 -8.32 11.13 -5.70
CA GLY A 145 -8.08 11.82 -6.96
C GLY A 145 -9.33 12.51 -7.51
N LEU A 146 -10.46 11.83 -7.49
CA LEU A 146 -11.74 12.34 -7.98
C LEU A 146 -12.32 13.44 -7.06
N LEU A 147 -12.26 13.24 -5.72
CA LEU A 147 -12.77 14.21 -4.74
C LEU A 147 -11.89 15.45 -4.61
N PHE A 148 -10.56 15.26 -4.51
CA PHE A 148 -9.61 16.31 -4.12
C PHE A 148 -8.69 16.74 -5.26
N GLY A 149 -8.73 16.06 -6.42
CA GLY A 149 -7.88 16.32 -7.57
C GLY A 149 -6.46 15.76 -7.45
N ASP A 150 -6.13 15.11 -6.33
CA ASP A 150 -4.84 14.47 -6.07
C ASP A 150 -5.04 13.09 -5.45
N ALA A 151 -4.58 12.06 -6.13
CA ALA A 151 -4.66 10.68 -5.66
C ALA A 151 -3.89 10.42 -4.34
N ASN A 152 -3.00 11.31 -3.95
CA ASN A 152 -2.24 11.22 -2.70
C ASN A 152 -2.80 12.14 -1.59
N ALA A 153 -3.84 12.90 -1.86
CA ALA A 153 -4.56 13.67 -0.83
C ALA A 153 -5.48 12.73 -0.02
N ILE A 154 -4.90 11.98 0.89
CA ILE A 154 -5.58 10.97 1.71
C ILE A 154 -5.71 11.49 3.13
N PRO A 155 -6.93 11.81 3.61
CA PRO A 155 -7.14 12.18 5.00
C PRO A 155 -7.02 10.92 5.90
N VAL A 156 -6.45 11.11 7.09
CA VAL A 156 -6.28 10.07 8.10
C VAL A 156 -7.04 10.44 9.39
N PRO A 157 -7.56 9.47 10.15
CA PRO A 157 -8.27 9.75 11.39
C PRO A 157 -7.35 10.39 12.43
N ASP A 158 -7.83 11.42 13.09
CA ASP A 158 -7.15 12.02 14.25
C ASP A 158 -7.41 11.18 15.51
N LEU A 159 -6.66 10.07 15.62
CA LEU A 159 -6.85 9.05 16.65
C LEU A 159 -6.65 9.58 18.09
N ASP A 160 -5.93 10.69 18.24
CA ASP A 160 -5.62 11.27 19.55
C ASP A 160 -6.79 12.13 20.10
N HIS A 161 -7.70 12.59 19.21
CA HIS A 161 -8.77 13.53 19.61
C HIS A 161 -10.19 13.07 19.22
N THR A 162 -10.36 12.09 18.31
CA THR A 162 -11.70 11.63 17.91
C THR A 162 -12.49 11.05 19.08
N ASP A 163 -13.80 11.35 19.14
CA ASP A 163 -14.74 10.83 20.13
C ASP A 163 -15.46 9.58 19.63
N HIS A 164 -15.66 9.46 18.31
CA HIS A 164 -16.28 8.29 17.69
C HIS A 164 -15.46 7.82 16.49
N LEU A 165 -14.94 6.59 16.55
CA LEU A 165 -14.20 5.98 15.46
C LEU A 165 -15.00 4.84 14.84
N LEU A 166 -15.39 5.00 13.56
CA LEU A 166 -16.04 3.98 12.76
C LEU A 166 -14.99 3.32 11.84
N LEU A 167 -14.66 2.06 12.12
CA LEU A 167 -13.72 1.25 11.32
C LEU A 167 -14.47 0.27 10.42
N ILE A 168 -14.15 0.26 9.11
CA ILE A 168 -14.80 -0.58 8.11
C ILE A 168 -13.74 -1.42 7.36
N GLY A 169 -13.85 -2.74 7.42
CA GLY A 169 -12.90 -3.65 6.77
C GLY A 169 -11.45 -3.45 7.16
N ALA A 170 -11.20 -2.89 8.35
CA ALA A 170 -9.88 -2.53 8.85
C ALA A 170 -9.56 -3.25 10.17
N ASN A 171 -8.37 -3.85 10.26
CA ASN A 171 -7.91 -4.56 11.45
C ASN A 171 -6.52 -4.05 11.89
N PRO A 172 -6.43 -2.81 12.43
CA PRO A 172 -5.14 -2.21 12.78
C PRO A 172 -4.38 -2.94 13.90
N LEU A 173 -5.02 -3.80 14.69
CA LEU A 173 -4.32 -4.65 15.66
C LEU A 173 -3.51 -5.78 15.00
N GLU A 174 -3.72 -6.05 13.72
CA GLU A 174 -2.90 -6.96 12.92
C GLU A 174 -2.00 -6.21 11.95
N SER A 175 -2.53 -5.20 11.25
CA SER A 175 -1.78 -4.46 10.22
C SER A 175 -0.83 -3.40 10.78
N ASN A 176 -1.05 -2.89 11.97
CA ASN A 176 -0.44 -1.68 12.55
C ASN A 176 -0.79 -0.39 11.76
N GLY A 177 -1.95 -0.33 11.14
CA GLY A 177 -2.38 0.73 10.24
C GLY A 177 -2.30 0.31 8.77
N SER A 178 -2.99 1.03 7.90
CA SER A 178 -2.94 0.90 6.44
C SER A 178 -3.49 2.18 5.82
N LEU A 179 -2.70 2.89 5.00
CA LEU A 179 -2.93 4.28 4.60
C LEU A 179 -3.27 5.18 5.81
N CYS A 180 -2.71 4.83 6.96
CA CYS A 180 -2.83 5.52 8.23
C CYS A 180 -1.64 5.12 9.08
N THR A 181 -0.55 5.86 8.96
CA THR A 181 0.72 5.59 9.66
C THR A 181 0.58 6.00 11.12
N ALA A 182 0.32 5.02 11.98
CA ALA A 182 0.07 5.21 13.40
C ALA A 182 0.78 4.13 14.22
N PRO A 183 1.99 4.37 14.72
CA PRO A 183 2.61 3.46 15.69
C PRO A 183 1.75 3.37 16.95
N ASP A 184 1.77 2.18 17.58
CA ASP A 184 0.96 1.87 18.75
C ASP A 184 -0.55 2.08 18.54
N PHE A 185 -1.08 1.60 17.41
CA PHE A 185 -2.52 1.64 17.19
C PHE A 185 -3.33 1.01 18.33
N PRO A 186 -2.90 -0.14 18.93
CA PRO A 186 -3.55 -0.68 20.13
C PRO A 186 -3.62 0.31 21.30
N GLY A 187 -2.53 1.04 21.57
CA GLY A 187 -2.50 2.08 22.61
C GLY A 187 -3.42 3.25 22.29
N LYS A 188 -3.47 3.70 21.03
CA LYS A 188 -4.39 4.76 20.59
C LYS A 188 -5.86 4.38 20.75
N LEU A 189 -6.26 3.15 20.39
CA LEU A 189 -7.63 2.66 20.61
C LEU A 189 -7.98 2.55 22.09
N LYS A 190 -7.06 2.14 22.94
CA LYS A 190 -7.25 2.14 24.40
C LYS A 190 -7.40 3.57 24.93
N ALA A 191 -6.60 4.51 24.45
CA ALA A 191 -6.68 5.91 24.83
C ALA A 191 -8.01 6.55 24.39
N LEU A 192 -8.53 6.23 23.20
CA LEU A 192 -9.86 6.61 22.75
C LEU A 192 -10.92 6.20 23.78
N LYS A 193 -10.94 4.92 24.17
CA LYS A 193 -11.92 4.41 25.17
C LYS A 193 -11.73 5.03 26.55
N ALA A 194 -10.48 5.24 26.98
CA ALA A 194 -10.17 5.82 28.29
C ALA A 194 -10.67 7.27 28.46
N ARG A 195 -10.78 8.04 27.35
CA ARG A 195 -11.38 9.39 27.38
C ARG A 195 -12.89 9.41 27.10
N GLY A 196 -13.55 8.23 27.09
CA GLY A 196 -15.00 8.11 26.89
C GLY A 196 -15.42 8.01 25.44
N GLY A 197 -14.49 7.93 24.49
CA GLY A 197 -14.81 7.76 23.08
C GLY A 197 -15.27 6.34 22.75
N THR A 198 -15.94 6.18 21.61
CA THR A 198 -16.55 4.93 21.15
C THR A 198 -15.87 4.39 19.91
N LEU A 199 -15.77 3.07 19.83
CA LEU A 199 -15.22 2.33 18.69
C LEU A 199 -16.29 1.41 18.11
N THR A 200 -16.70 1.65 16.88
CA THR A 200 -17.56 0.76 16.09
C THR A 200 -16.73 0.09 15.01
N VAL A 201 -16.83 -1.23 14.87
CA VAL A 201 -16.12 -2.00 13.85
C VAL A 201 -17.12 -2.75 12.97
N ILE A 202 -17.01 -2.55 11.66
CA ILE A 202 -17.78 -3.27 10.62
C ILE A 202 -16.82 -4.19 9.89
N ASP A 203 -16.97 -5.50 10.10
CA ASP A 203 -16.08 -6.53 9.52
C ASP A 203 -16.82 -7.88 9.57
N PRO A 204 -16.83 -8.70 8.50
CA PRO A 204 -17.48 -10.02 8.51
C PRO A 204 -16.84 -10.99 9.52
N ARG A 205 -15.66 -10.65 10.02
CA ARG A 205 -14.92 -11.42 11.02
C ARG A 205 -14.86 -10.67 12.35
N ARG A 206 -14.98 -11.39 13.44
CA ARG A 206 -14.72 -10.86 14.78
C ARG A 206 -13.21 -10.78 15.03
N THR A 207 -12.57 -9.82 14.35
CA THR A 207 -11.12 -9.58 14.38
C THR A 207 -10.63 -9.18 15.76
N ARG A 208 -9.30 -9.12 15.98
CA ARG A 208 -8.73 -8.59 17.23
C ARG A 208 -9.20 -7.16 17.52
N THR A 209 -9.34 -6.35 16.47
CA THR A 209 -9.87 -4.99 16.59
C THR A 209 -11.37 -5.01 16.96
N ALA A 210 -12.15 -5.87 16.32
CA ALA A 210 -13.57 -6.05 16.63
C ALA A 210 -13.80 -6.54 18.08
N LYS A 211 -12.92 -7.38 18.61
CA LYS A 211 -12.96 -7.83 20.02
C LYS A 211 -12.73 -6.69 21.03
N LEU A 212 -12.10 -5.59 20.62
CA LEU A 212 -11.88 -4.39 21.44
C LEU A 212 -13.02 -3.37 21.29
N ALA A 213 -13.80 -3.45 20.22
CA ALA A 213 -14.84 -2.50 19.88
C ALA A 213 -15.99 -2.49 20.88
N ASP A 214 -16.68 -1.35 21.01
CA ASP A 214 -17.91 -1.21 21.77
C ASP A 214 -19.10 -1.82 20.99
N ARG A 215 -19.04 -1.75 19.64
CA ARG A 215 -19.99 -2.43 18.74
C ARG A 215 -19.22 -3.10 17.60
N HIS A 216 -19.54 -4.37 17.32
CA HIS A 216 -19.12 -5.10 16.14
C HIS A 216 -20.32 -5.47 15.29
N LEU A 217 -20.27 -5.14 14.01
CA LEU A 217 -21.28 -5.47 13.01
C LEU A 217 -20.68 -6.40 11.96
N ALA A 218 -21.19 -7.62 11.88
CA ALA A 218 -20.75 -8.63 10.94
C ALA A 218 -21.50 -8.49 9.61
N ILE A 219 -21.08 -7.53 8.77
CA ILE A 219 -21.66 -7.26 7.45
C ILE A 219 -21.45 -8.42 6.47
N ARG A 220 -22.33 -8.57 5.47
CA ARG A 220 -22.08 -9.43 4.33
C ARG A 220 -20.89 -8.89 3.53
N PRO A 221 -19.84 -9.73 3.22
CA PRO A 221 -18.68 -9.26 2.46
C PRO A 221 -19.05 -8.67 1.10
N GLY A 222 -18.43 -7.54 0.74
CA GLY A 222 -18.63 -6.87 -0.54
C GLY A 222 -19.78 -5.86 -0.59
N THR A 223 -20.52 -5.68 0.51
CA THR A 223 -21.67 -4.76 0.56
C THR A 223 -21.38 -3.44 1.30
N ASP A 224 -20.11 -3.17 1.56
CA ASP A 224 -19.66 -1.96 2.28
C ASP A 224 -20.19 -0.67 1.64
N ALA A 225 -20.15 -0.55 0.31
CA ALA A 225 -20.62 0.63 -0.41
C ALA A 225 -22.13 0.83 -0.26
N LEU A 226 -22.94 -0.25 -0.23
CA LEU A 226 -24.37 -0.16 0.01
C LEU A 226 -24.68 0.37 1.41
N LEU A 227 -24.02 -0.16 2.44
CA LEU A 227 -24.18 0.29 3.81
C LEU A 227 -23.84 1.78 3.96
N LEU A 228 -22.70 2.20 3.41
CA LEU A 228 -22.23 3.58 3.50
C LEU A 228 -23.14 4.54 2.73
N ALA A 229 -23.68 4.13 1.56
CA ALA A 229 -24.66 4.90 0.80
C ALA A 229 -25.97 5.10 1.60
N ALA A 230 -26.43 4.03 2.28
CA ALA A 230 -27.62 4.12 3.12
C ALA A 230 -27.41 4.99 4.37
N MET A 231 -26.24 4.98 4.96
CA MET A 231 -25.89 5.90 6.04
C MET A 231 -25.90 7.36 5.54
N ALA A 232 -25.30 7.63 4.37
CA ALA A 232 -25.30 8.97 3.78
C ALA A 232 -26.72 9.41 3.39
N TYR A 233 -27.54 8.52 2.82
CA TYR A 233 -28.96 8.77 2.58
C TYR A 233 -29.71 9.16 3.87
N THR A 234 -29.50 8.42 4.96
CA THR A 234 -30.12 8.67 6.25
C THR A 234 -29.80 10.07 6.79
N LEU A 235 -28.55 10.54 6.62
CA LEU A 235 -28.17 11.89 7.03
C LEU A 235 -28.98 12.97 6.33
N PHE A 236 -29.29 12.79 5.04
CA PHE A 236 -30.16 13.70 4.30
C PHE A 236 -31.62 13.54 4.66
N GLU A 237 -32.14 12.30 4.74
CA GLU A 237 -33.54 12.01 5.06
C GLU A 237 -33.95 12.56 6.41
N GLU A 238 -33.08 12.59 7.40
CA GLU A 238 -33.32 13.01 8.76
C GLU A 238 -32.77 14.42 9.09
N ASP A 239 -32.41 15.22 8.08
CA ASP A 239 -31.84 16.56 8.24
C ASP A 239 -30.62 16.63 9.21
N LEU A 240 -29.77 15.60 9.20
CA LEU A 240 -28.58 15.46 10.05
C LEU A 240 -27.29 15.94 9.41
N VAL A 241 -27.37 16.47 8.19
CA VAL A 241 -26.18 16.95 7.47
C VAL A 241 -25.69 18.25 8.09
N ASP A 242 -24.45 18.22 8.60
CA ASP A 242 -23.74 19.40 9.07
C ASP A 242 -22.32 19.41 8.47
N THR A 243 -22.13 20.19 7.41
CA THR A 243 -20.82 20.33 6.76
C THR A 243 -19.90 21.32 7.45
N GLY A 244 -20.39 22.06 8.44
CA GLY A 244 -19.63 23.05 9.20
C GLY A 244 -18.88 24.03 8.30
N GLU A 245 -17.59 24.21 8.53
CA GLU A 245 -16.72 25.13 7.77
C GLU A 245 -16.38 24.63 6.35
N LEU A 246 -16.79 23.41 5.98
CA LEU A 246 -16.51 22.85 4.64
C LEU A 246 -17.41 23.42 3.54
N ALA A 247 -18.62 23.90 3.88
CA ALA A 247 -19.64 24.33 2.91
C ALA A 247 -19.09 25.19 1.75
N PRO A 248 -18.24 26.21 1.96
CA PRO A 248 -17.70 27.02 0.86
C PRO A 248 -16.78 26.24 -0.09
N HIS A 249 -16.25 25.13 0.37
CA HIS A 249 -15.27 24.28 -0.36
C HIS A 249 -15.91 23.08 -1.05
N LEU A 250 -17.23 22.90 -0.99
CA LEU A 250 -17.92 21.77 -1.60
C LEU A 250 -18.53 22.12 -2.96
N LEU A 251 -18.62 21.14 -3.84
CA LEU A 251 -19.35 21.17 -5.10
C LEU A 251 -20.13 19.86 -5.26
N GLY A 252 -21.41 19.96 -5.62
CA GLY A 252 -22.29 18.80 -5.84
C GLY A 252 -23.04 18.32 -4.58
N LEU A 253 -23.09 19.12 -3.50
CA LEU A 253 -23.78 18.74 -2.27
C LEU A 253 -25.31 18.65 -2.46
N ASP A 254 -25.90 19.59 -3.20
CA ASP A 254 -27.35 19.65 -3.41
C ASP A 254 -27.86 18.53 -4.33
N GLU A 255 -27.02 17.99 -5.19
CA GLU A 255 -27.36 16.90 -6.10
C GLU A 255 -27.16 15.51 -5.47
N LEU A 256 -26.35 15.41 -4.43
CA LEU A 256 -25.99 14.14 -3.79
C LEU A 256 -27.20 13.34 -3.26
N PRO A 257 -28.23 13.94 -2.63
CA PRO A 257 -29.42 13.21 -2.16
C PRO A 257 -30.16 12.50 -3.30
N ARG A 258 -30.22 13.11 -4.49
CA ARG A 258 -30.85 12.49 -5.66
C ARG A 258 -30.08 11.26 -6.12
N GLU A 259 -28.76 11.34 -6.17
CA GLU A 259 -27.90 10.22 -6.61
C GLU A 259 -27.90 9.06 -5.62
N LEU A 260 -28.15 9.33 -4.33
CA LEU A 260 -28.24 8.33 -3.27
C LEU A 260 -29.67 7.83 -2.98
N GLY A 261 -30.69 8.38 -3.65
CA GLY A 261 -32.12 8.16 -3.32
C GLY A 261 -32.60 6.70 -3.35
N ASP A 262 -31.93 5.82 -4.12
CA ASP A 262 -32.27 4.40 -4.20
C ASP A 262 -31.70 3.57 -3.03
N PHE A 263 -30.76 4.11 -2.27
CA PHE A 263 -30.06 3.39 -1.20
C PHE A 263 -30.67 3.68 0.18
N THR A 264 -31.98 3.53 0.32
CA THR A 264 -32.63 3.66 1.63
C THR A 264 -32.17 2.52 2.57
N PRO A 265 -32.16 2.71 3.89
CA PRO A 265 -31.83 1.64 4.83
C PRO A 265 -32.65 0.36 4.59
N GLU A 266 -33.94 0.49 4.26
CA GLU A 266 -34.78 -0.65 3.92
C GLU A 266 -34.37 -1.36 2.65
N ALA A 267 -33.98 -0.62 1.62
CA ALA A 267 -33.55 -1.20 0.34
C ALA A 267 -32.25 -1.99 0.47
N VAL A 268 -31.33 -1.55 1.33
CA VAL A 268 -30.02 -2.20 1.47
C VAL A 268 -29.94 -3.24 2.59
N ALA A 269 -30.89 -3.23 3.54
CA ALA A 269 -30.86 -4.08 4.74
C ALA A 269 -30.61 -5.56 4.42
N ASP A 270 -31.37 -6.11 3.50
CA ASP A 270 -31.28 -7.51 3.12
C ASP A 270 -29.99 -7.83 2.33
N ALA A 271 -29.51 -6.90 1.51
CA ALA A 271 -28.26 -7.05 0.77
C ALA A 271 -27.05 -7.07 1.73
N CYS A 272 -27.03 -6.19 2.72
CA CYS A 272 -25.97 -6.06 3.73
C CYS A 272 -26.07 -7.11 4.84
N ASP A 273 -27.26 -7.72 5.03
CA ASP A 273 -27.63 -8.54 6.18
C ASP A 273 -27.49 -7.73 7.49
N VAL A 274 -28.03 -6.50 7.47
CA VAL A 274 -28.03 -5.55 8.57
C VAL A 274 -29.42 -4.87 8.59
N ASP A 275 -30.10 -4.88 9.72
CA ASP A 275 -31.42 -4.29 9.79
C ASP A 275 -31.41 -2.76 9.60
N ALA A 276 -32.47 -2.20 8.99
CA ALA A 276 -32.58 -0.80 8.64
C ALA A 276 -32.45 0.13 9.85
N GLY A 277 -32.96 -0.31 11.02
CA GLY A 277 -32.86 0.44 12.28
C GLY A 277 -31.42 0.58 12.76
N THR A 278 -30.61 -0.47 12.61
CA THR A 278 -29.17 -0.45 12.90
C THR A 278 -28.43 0.50 11.96
N ILE A 279 -28.76 0.51 10.66
CA ILE A 279 -28.16 1.43 9.67
C ILE A 279 -28.45 2.89 10.05
N ARG A 280 -29.71 3.23 10.36
CA ARG A 280 -30.08 4.56 10.85
C ARG A 280 -29.35 4.93 12.13
N THR A 281 -29.23 3.98 13.06
CA THR A 281 -28.51 4.20 14.32
C THR A 281 -27.06 4.56 14.09
N LEU A 282 -26.37 3.88 13.19
CA LEU A 282 -24.98 4.19 12.85
C LEU A 282 -24.81 5.61 12.27
N ALA A 283 -25.75 6.03 11.39
CA ALA A 283 -25.72 7.37 10.81
C ALA A 283 -25.97 8.45 11.88
N ARG A 284 -26.98 8.26 12.75
CA ARG A 284 -27.31 9.18 13.85
C ARG A 284 -26.16 9.29 14.86
N GLU A 285 -25.54 8.18 15.26
CA GLU A 285 -24.40 8.19 16.19
C GLU A 285 -23.21 8.93 15.60
N LEU A 286 -22.93 8.74 14.29
CA LEU A 286 -21.88 9.46 13.60
C LEU A 286 -22.13 10.97 13.56
N ALA A 287 -23.37 11.40 13.29
CA ALA A 287 -23.76 12.80 13.27
C ALA A 287 -23.81 13.43 14.66
N ALA A 288 -24.22 12.68 15.69
CA ALA A 288 -24.37 13.18 17.06
C ALA A 288 -23.04 13.28 17.82
N ALA A 289 -21.98 12.61 17.36
CA ALA A 289 -20.69 12.64 18.04
C ALA A 289 -20.07 14.05 17.96
N PRO A 290 -19.49 14.58 19.06
CA PRO A 290 -18.81 15.86 19.04
C PRO A 290 -17.71 15.93 17.97
N THR A 291 -16.96 14.85 17.82
CA THR A 291 -16.05 14.59 16.70
C THR A 291 -16.11 13.12 16.31
N ALA A 292 -15.98 12.84 15.03
CA ALA A 292 -15.98 11.47 14.53
C ALA A 292 -15.03 11.30 13.37
N ALA A 293 -14.55 10.07 13.17
CA ALA A 293 -13.79 9.69 11.97
C ALA A 293 -14.29 8.37 11.40
N VAL A 294 -14.60 8.36 10.12
CA VAL A 294 -14.85 7.14 9.35
C VAL A 294 -13.54 6.73 8.68
N TYR A 295 -13.09 5.53 8.95
CA TYR A 295 -11.85 4.98 8.38
C TYR A 295 -12.10 3.57 7.84
N ALA A 296 -11.87 3.37 6.56
CA ALA A 296 -12.06 2.09 5.89
C ALA A 296 -10.78 1.67 5.17
N ARG A 297 -10.47 0.36 5.22
CA ARG A 297 -9.28 -0.17 4.54
C ARG A 297 -9.48 -1.60 4.07
N ILE A 298 -8.46 -2.13 3.48
CA ILE A 298 -8.30 -3.34 2.67
C ILE A 298 -9.58 -4.16 2.43
N GLY A 299 -10.33 -4.51 3.49
CA GLY A 299 -11.58 -5.27 3.39
C GLY A 299 -12.63 -4.61 2.51
N SER A 300 -12.75 -3.27 2.56
CA SER A 300 -13.68 -2.49 1.75
C SER A 300 -13.08 -2.00 0.40
N CYS A 301 -11.76 -2.13 0.21
CA CYS A 301 -11.11 -1.75 -1.05
C CYS A 301 -11.02 -2.92 -2.03
N THR A 302 -10.86 -4.15 -1.54
CA THR A 302 -10.65 -5.35 -2.36
C THR A 302 -11.97 -6.09 -2.65
N VAL A 303 -13.00 -5.32 -2.96
CA VAL A 303 -14.38 -5.74 -3.27
C VAL A 303 -14.86 -5.10 -4.57
N PRO A 304 -15.94 -5.57 -5.20
CA PRO A 304 -16.39 -5.07 -6.50
C PRO A 304 -16.66 -3.56 -6.57
N HIS A 305 -17.04 -2.93 -5.46
CA HIS A 305 -17.36 -1.51 -5.35
C HIS A 305 -16.36 -0.75 -4.46
N GLY A 306 -15.08 -1.13 -4.51
CA GLY A 306 -14.04 -0.59 -3.62
C GLY A 306 -13.83 0.92 -3.76
N THR A 307 -13.90 1.46 -4.98
CA THR A 307 -13.78 2.91 -5.21
C THR A 307 -14.98 3.67 -4.68
N LEU A 308 -16.20 3.17 -4.88
CA LEU A 308 -17.41 3.78 -4.33
C LEU A 308 -17.44 3.70 -2.80
N ALA A 309 -17.02 2.59 -2.19
CA ALA A 309 -16.87 2.48 -0.75
C ALA A 309 -15.88 3.51 -0.19
N SER A 310 -14.72 3.66 -0.85
CA SER A 310 -13.70 4.64 -0.46
C SER A 310 -14.18 6.08 -0.61
N TRP A 311 -14.95 6.38 -1.66
CA TRP A 311 -15.61 7.68 -1.87
C TRP A 311 -16.63 7.98 -0.77
N LEU A 312 -17.52 7.03 -0.43
CA LEU A 312 -18.55 7.20 0.60
C LEU A 312 -17.97 7.38 2.01
N VAL A 313 -16.81 6.81 2.31
CA VAL A 313 -16.07 7.09 3.55
C VAL A 313 -15.76 8.58 3.70
N ASP A 314 -15.22 9.20 2.65
CA ASP A 314 -14.93 10.63 2.67
C ASP A 314 -16.22 11.47 2.65
N VAL A 315 -17.25 11.04 1.90
CA VAL A 315 -18.58 11.68 1.90
C VAL A 315 -19.17 11.72 3.31
N LEU A 316 -19.12 10.62 4.06
CA LEU A 316 -19.63 10.60 5.44
C LEU A 316 -18.83 11.54 6.36
N ASN A 317 -17.51 11.58 6.24
CA ASN A 317 -16.69 12.55 6.97
C ASN A 317 -17.02 14.01 6.59
N ILE A 318 -17.41 14.27 5.33
CA ILE A 318 -17.84 15.60 4.85
C ILE A 318 -19.22 15.96 5.37
N LEU A 319 -20.20 15.08 5.20
CA LEU A 319 -21.59 15.33 5.57
C LEU A 319 -21.79 15.55 7.09
N THR A 320 -20.85 15.08 7.89
CA THR A 320 -20.84 15.24 9.35
C THR A 320 -19.82 16.28 9.83
N GLY A 321 -19.26 17.11 8.93
CA GLY A 321 -18.31 18.18 9.24
C GLY A 321 -16.98 17.71 9.84
N ASN A 322 -16.64 16.44 9.67
CA ASN A 322 -15.46 15.82 10.25
C ASN A 322 -14.24 15.76 9.31
N LEU A 323 -14.39 16.09 8.02
CA LEU A 323 -13.22 16.23 7.13
C LEU A 323 -12.47 17.52 7.49
N ASP A 324 -11.15 17.45 7.50
CA ASP A 324 -10.22 18.55 7.78
C ASP A 324 -10.46 19.29 9.11
N ARG A 325 -10.93 18.54 10.11
CA ARG A 325 -11.24 19.02 11.46
C ARG A 325 -10.46 18.20 12.50
N PRO A 326 -9.84 18.83 13.53
CA PRO A 326 -9.30 18.10 14.68
C PRO A 326 -10.35 17.18 15.30
N GLY A 327 -9.98 15.94 15.58
CA GLY A 327 -10.88 14.88 16.02
C GLY A 327 -11.65 14.17 14.89
N GLY A 328 -11.56 14.65 13.67
CA GLY A 328 -12.12 14.02 12.47
C GLY A 328 -11.05 13.38 11.61
N ALA A 329 -11.13 13.54 10.28
CA ALA A 329 -10.15 13.07 9.31
C ALA A 329 -9.35 14.26 8.75
N LEU A 330 -8.02 14.24 8.91
CA LEU A 330 -7.14 15.35 8.60
C LEU A 330 -6.11 14.97 7.54
N PHE A 331 -5.68 15.96 6.75
CA PHE A 331 -4.62 15.77 5.76
C PHE A 331 -3.23 15.94 6.39
N PRO A 332 -2.37 14.90 6.41
CA PRO A 332 -0.99 15.03 6.86
C PRO A 332 -0.19 15.99 5.99
N GLN A 333 0.94 16.48 6.52
CA GLN A 333 1.90 17.29 5.78
C GLN A 333 3.30 16.78 6.05
N ALA A 334 3.86 16.02 5.11
CA ALA A 334 5.22 15.53 5.24
C ALA A 334 6.25 16.65 5.06
N ALA A 335 7.38 16.55 5.75
CA ALA A 335 8.46 17.54 5.65
C ALA A 335 9.09 17.60 4.27
N THR A 336 9.00 16.52 3.50
CA THR A 336 9.51 16.38 2.12
C THR A 336 8.45 16.59 1.05
N ASP A 337 7.24 17.02 1.43
CA ASP A 337 6.23 17.45 0.47
C ASP A 337 6.72 18.63 -0.35
N ARG A 338 6.11 18.82 -1.53
CA ARG A 338 6.41 20.02 -2.34
C ARG A 338 5.98 21.28 -1.60
N THR A 339 6.68 22.37 -1.86
CA THR A 339 6.27 23.71 -1.39
C THR A 339 4.79 23.93 -1.69
N PRO A 340 3.97 24.29 -0.70
CA PRO A 340 2.58 24.58 -0.91
C PRO A 340 2.40 25.69 -1.95
N ARG A 341 1.58 25.42 -2.99
CA ARG A 341 1.18 26.44 -3.95
C ARG A 341 -0.06 27.17 -3.43
N PRO A 342 -0.34 28.39 -3.92
CA PRO A 342 -1.62 29.04 -3.65
C PRO A 342 -2.80 28.16 -4.02
N ALA A 343 -3.84 28.16 -3.19
CA ALA A 343 -5.07 27.44 -3.45
C ALA A 343 -5.78 27.98 -4.69
N GLY A 344 -6.52 27.12 -5.38
CA GLY A 344 -7.32 27.49 -6.55
C GLY A 344 -7.41 26.36 -7.58
N PRO A 345 -8.10 26.64 -8.71
CA PRO A 345 -8.29 25.68 -9.80
C PRO A 345 -6.98 25.06 -10.29
N SER A 346 -7.02 23.79 -10.65
CA SER A 346 -5.88 23.02 -11.11
C SER A 346 -6.25 22.11 -12.30
N HIS A 347 -5.37 21.19 -12.68
CA HIS A 347 -5.62 20.27 -13.80
C HIS A 347 -6.62 19.14 -13.48
N GLY A 348 -6.89 18.88 -12.20
CA GLY A 348 -7.71 17.75 -11.76
C GLY A 348 -6.97 16.41 -11.84
N PHE A 349 -7.68 15.35 -11.47
CA PHE A 349 -7.25 13.97 -11.62
C PHE A 349 -7.88 13.37 -12.89
N ALA A 350 -7.15 12.50 -13.58
CA ALA A 350 -7.61 11.83 -14.79
C ALA A 350 -7.39 10.33 -14.69
N LEU A 351 -8.38 9.56 -15.14
CA LEU A 351 -8.37 8.12 -15.32
C LEU A 351 -8.37 7.76 -16.80
N GLY A 352 -7.89 6.57 -17.15
CA GLY A 352 -8.04 6.01 -18.49
C GLY A 352 -7.30 6.79 -19.57
N ARG A 353 -6.19 7.46 -19.24
CA ARG A 353 -5.34 8.15 -20.24
C ARG A 353 -4.78 7.19 -21.27
N TRP A 354 -4.63 5.92 -20.91
CA TRP A 354 -4.38 4.77 -21.78
C TRP A 354 -5.03 3.54 -21.16
N HIS A 355 -5.01 2.44 -21.88
CA HIS A 355 -5.65 1.18 -21.47
C HIS A 355 -4.66 0.02 -21.62
N SER A 356 -4.90 -1.06 -20.87
CA SER A 356 -4.24 -2.34 -21.10
C SER A 356 -4.54 -2.84 -22.52
N ARG A 357 -3.63 -3.60 -23.10
CA ARG A 357 -3.68 -3.98 -24.51
C ARG A 357 -4.75 -5.06 -24.76
N VAL A 358 -4.87 -6.04 -23.85
CA VAL A 358 -5.76 -7.20 -24.02
C VAL A 358 -7.18 -6.87 -23.52
N SER A 359 -7.38 -6.77 -22.21
CA SER A 359 -8.72 -6.57 -21.61
C SER A 359 -9.19 -5.12 -21.59
N ARG A 360 -8.40 -4.19 -22.13
CA ARG A 360 -8.77 -2.76 -22.24
C ARG A 360 -9.07 -2.09 -20.90
N HIS A 361 -8.47 -2.57 -19.82
CA HIS A 361 -8.61 -1.94 -18.50
C HIS A 361 -8.02 -0.52 -18.50
N PRO A 362 -8.72 0.46 -17.93
CA PRO A 362 -8.24 1.83 -17.87
C PRO A 362 -7.03 1.94 -16.93
N GLU A 363 -6.13 2.81 -17.28
CA GLU A 363 -5.07 3.25 -16.39
C GLU A 363 -5.62 4.04 -15.21
N ALA A 364 -5.05 3.84 -14.02
CA ALA A 364 -5.28 4.65 -12.83
C ALA A 364 -3.95 5.09 -12.22
N LYS A 365 -3.78 6.40 -12.00
CA LYS A 365 -2.56 6.97 -11.36
C LYS A 365 -1.24 6.62 -12.07
N GLY A 366 -1.27 6.34 -13.36
CA GLY A 366 -0.09 5.93 -14.14
C GLY A 366 0.19 4.43 -14.14
N GLU A 367 -0.70 3.61 -13.63
CA GLU A 367 -0.54 2.17 -13.47
C GLU A 367 -1.66 1.42 -14.17
N LEU A 368 -1.35 0.23 -14.69
CA LEU A 368 -2.33 -0.75 -15.18
C LEU A 368 -2.62 -1.78 -14.06
N PRO A 369 -3.79 -2.42 -14.07
CA PRO A 369 -4.09 -3.49 -13.13
C PRO A 369 -3.04 -4.61 -13.19
N ILE A 370 -2.41 -4.93 -12.06
CA ILE A 370 -1.40 -6.00 -12.04
C ILE A 370 -2.00 -7.38 -12.35
N SER A 371 -3.29 -7.57 -12.15
CA SER A 371 -4.00 -8.79 -12.57
C SER A 371 -3.97 -9.00 -14.09
N ALA A 372 -3.81 -7.93 -14.88
CA ALA A 372 -3.66 -8.03 -16.32
C ALA A 372 -2.22 -8.39 -16.79
N LEU A 373 -1.24 -8.45 -15.87
CA LEU A 373 0.17 -8.65 -16.25
C LEU A 373 0.38 -9.94 -17.07
N ALA A 374 -0.25 -11.03 -16.68
CA ALA A 374 -0.10 -12.31 -17.39
C ALA A 374 -0.60 -12.21 -18.85
N GLU A 375 -1.78 -11.63 -19.08
CA GLU A 375 -2.32 -11.46 -20.43
C GLU A 375 -1.52 -10.47 -21.27
N GLU A 376 -0.94 -9.43 -20.65
CA GLU A 376 -0.08 -8.47 -21.34
C GLU A 376 1.25 -9.10 -21.81
N ILE A 377 1.66 -10.23 -21.19
CA ILE A 377 2.84 -11.01 -21.59
C ILE A 377 2.45 -12.09 -22.62
N ASP A 378 1.45 -12.95 -22.34
CA ASP A 378 1.20 -14.19 -23.05
C ASP A 378 0.22 -14.10 -24.23
N THR A 379 -0.51 -12.98 -24.35
CA THR A 379 -1.60 -12.88 -25.34
C THR A 379 -1.24 -11.90 -26.46
N ALA A 380 -1.26 -12.37 -27.70
CA ALA A 380 -1.07 -11.53 -28.89
C ALA A 380 -2.38 -10.80 -29.26
N THR A 381 -2.29 -9.52 -29.60
CA THR A 381 -3.43 -8.71 -30.08
C THR A 381 -2.99 -7.75 -31.19
N PRO A 382 -3.93 -7.24 -32.01
CA PRO A 382 -3.63 -6.21 -33.01
C PRO A 382 -3.22 -4.85 -32.42
N GLU A 383 -3.52 -4.62 -31.13
CA GLU A 383 -3.33 -3.31 -30.46
C GLU A 383 -1.89 -3.01 -30.10
N GLY A 384 -0.96 -3.93 -30.34
CA GLY A 384 0.46 -3.73 -30.12
C GLY A 384 1.22 -4.97 -29.67
N GLU A 385 2.53 -4.81 -29.53
CA GLU A 385 3.42 -5.88 -29.06
C GLU A 385 3.14 -6.24 -27.60
N PRO A 386 3.22 -7.52 -27.23
CA PRO A 386 3.16 -7.95 -25.84
C PRO A 386 4.40 -7.47 -25.06
N ILE A 387 4.33 -7.57 -23.75
CA ILE A 387 5.50 -7.39 -22.89
C ILE A 387 6.50 -8.50 -23.21
N ARG A 388 7.71 -8.10 -23.60
CA ARG A 388 8.82 -8.98 -23.97
C ARG A 388 9.92 -9.01 -22.91
N ALA A 389 10.07 -7.89 -22.18
CA ALA A 389 11.00 -7.83 -21.07
C ALA A 389 10.32 -7.31 -19.81
N LEU A 390 10.80 -7.75 -18.64
CA LEU A 390 10.22 -7.37 -17.35
C LEU A 390 11.32 -6.88 -16.39
N ILE A 391 11.06 -5.75 -15.74
CA ILE A 391 11.85 -5.26 -14.61
C ILE A 391 10.97 -5.39 -13.35
N ALA A 392 11.30 -6.32 -12.48
CA ALA A 392 10.59 -6.53 -11.21
C ALA A 392 11.44 -5.98 -10.05
N VAL A 393 10.91 -5.02 -9.29
CA VAL A 393 11.61 -4.42 -8.15
C VAL A 393 10.87 -4.73 -6.87
N ALA A 394 11.50 -5.50 -5.98
CA ALA A 394 10.97 -5.87 -4.67
C ALA A 394 9.53 -6.43 -4.76
N SER A 395 9.31 -7.39 -5.65
CA SER A 395 7.97 -7.86 -6.00
C SER A 395 7.91 -9.37 -6.17
N ASN A 396 6.82 -9.99 -5.68
CA ASN A 396 6.54 -11.42 -5.86
C ASN A 396 5.10 -11.64 -6.37
N PRO A 397 4.76 -11.16 -7.58
CA PRO A 397 3.40 -11.23 -8.12
C PRO A 397 2.91 -12.66 -8.32
N VAL A 398 3.75 -13.66 -8.59
CA VAL A 398 3.33 -15.07 -8.68
C VAL A 398 2.57 -15.54 -7.43
N LEU A 399 2.94 -15.04 -6.24
CA LEU A 399 2.19 -15.31 -5.01
C LEU A 399 1.09 -14.30 -4.69
N SER A 400 1.27 -13.04 -5.09
CA SER A 400 0.46 -11.95 -4.55
C SER A 400 -0.70 -11.50 -5.43
N VAL A 401 -0.79 -12.00 -6.67
CA VAL A 401 -1.91 -11.67 -7.58
C VAL A 401 -2.83 -12.86 -7.81
N PRO A 402 -4.11 -12.65 -8.14
CA PRO A 402 -4.97 -13.70 -8.67
C PRO A 402 -4.38 -14.34 -9.94
N ASP A 403 -4.73 -15.61 -10.18
CA ASP A 403 -4.25 -16.37 -11.35
C ASP A 403 -2.72 -16.45 -11.46
N GLY A 404 -2.05 -16.58 -10.29
CA GLY A 404 -0.59 -16.65 -10.21
C GLY A 404 0.02 -17.80 -11.00
N ASP A 405 -0.72 -18.89 -11.25
CA ASP A 405 -0.26 -20.04 -12.06
C ASP A 405 -0.17 -19.69 -13.56
N ARG A 406 -1.04 -18.82 -14.06
CA ARG A 406 -0.93 -18.27 -15.41
C ARG A 406 0.26 -17.34 -15.52
N LEU A 407 0.42 -16.45 -14.52
CA LEU A 407 1.56 -15.53 -14.49
C LEU A 407 2.88 -16.29 -14.41
N ASP A 408 2.96 -17.34 -13.59
CA ASP A 408 4.15 -18.20 -13.48
C ASP A 408 4.59 -18.76 -14.84
N LYS A 409 3.63 -19.22 -15.65
CA LYS A 409 3.87 -19.71 -17.03
C LYS A 409 4.18 -18.57 -18.00
N ALA A 410 3.49 -17.43 -17.88
CA ALA A 410 3.71 -16.30 -18.77
C ALA A 410 5.14 -15.73 -18.64
N LEU A 411 5.70 -15.71 -17.42
CA LEU A 411 7.07 -15.26 -17.17
C LEU A 411 8.12 -16.09 -17.92
N ASP A 412 7.87 -17.38 -18.17
CA ASP A 412 8.78 -18.24 -18.95
C ASP A 412 8.84 -17.86 -20.45
N SER A 413 7.90 -17.06 -20.95
CA SER A 413 7.84 -16.62 -22.35
C SER A 413 8.52 -15.27 -22.61
N LEU A 414 9.03 -14.61 -21.58
CA LEU A 414 9.76 -13.34 -21.73
C LEU A 414 11.10 -13.54 -22.44
N ASP A 415 11.45 -12.57 -23.27
CA ASP A 415 12.79 -12.53 -23.91
C ASP A 415 13.88 -12.20 -22.88
N PHE A 416 13.53 -11.41 -21.83
CA PHE A 416 14.45 -11.06 -20.74
C PHE A 416 13.71 -10.63 -19.48
N MET A 417 14.23 -11.00 -18.31
CA MET A 417 13.72 -10.53 -17.02
C MET A 417 14.85 -10.18 -16.06
N VAL A 418 14.77 -9.00 -15.43
CA VAL A 418 15.61 -8.63 -14.29
C VAL A 418 14.76 -8.44 -13.02
N SER A 419 15.24 -8.99 -11.90
CA SER A 419 14.61 -8.86 -10.59
C SER A 419 15.55 -8.20 -9.59
N VAL A 420 15.11 -7.15 -8.91
CA VAL A 420 15.78 -6.56 -7.75
C VAL A 420 15.12 -7.12 -6.50
N ASP A 421 15.68 -8.17 -5.92
CA ASP A 421 15.09 -8.88 -4.78
C ASP A 421 16.16 -9.50 -3.89
N PRO A 422 16.02 -9.46 -2.54
CA PRO A 422 16.98 -10.10 -1.64
C PRO A 422 16.92 -11.63 -1.63
N TYR A 423 15.87 -12.22 -2.21
CA TYR A 423 15.64 -13.66 -2.23
C TYR A 423 15.43 -14.21 -3.64
N LEU A 424 15.73 -15.48 -3.83
CA LEU A 424 15.25 -16.23 -4.97
C LEU A 424 13.87 -16.81 -4.61
N ASN A 425 12.82 -16.03 -4.93
CA ASN A 425 11.43 -16.32 -4.64
C ASN A 425 10.68 -16.85 -5.88
N GLU A 426 9.37 -17.05 -5.76
CA GLU A 426 8.50 -17.63 -6.79
C GLU A 426 8.49 -16.83 -8.10
N THR A 427 8.74 -15.53 -8.04
CA THR A 427 8.84 -14.66 -9.23
C THR A 427 10.29 -14.52 -9.70
N SER A 428 11.23 -14.21 -8.80
CA SER A 428 12.61 -13.92 -9.17
C SER A 428 13.37 -15.14 -9.73
N ARG A 429 12.88 -16.37 -9.50
CA ARG A 429 13.42 -17.59 -10.10
C ARG A 429 13.34 -17.63 -11.64
N HIS A 430 12.44 -16.86 -12.25
CA HIS A 430 12.30 -16.72 -13.70
C HIS A 430 13.31 -15.73 -14.30
N ALA A 431 13.87 -14.84 -13.47
CA ALA A 431 14.74 -13.78 -13.96
C ALA A 431 16.03 -14.32 -14.64
N ASP A 432 16.50 -13.58 -15.64
CA ASP A 432 17.83 -13.77 -16.23
C ASP A 432 18.92 -13.13 -15.37
N VAL A 433 18.54 -12.05 -14.65
CA VAL A 433 19.42 -11.36 -13.70
C VAL A 433 18.68 -11.10 -12.40
N VAL A 434 19.28 -11.47 -11.26
CA VAL A 434 18.81 -11.11 -9.93
C VAL A 434 19.83 -10.20 -9.26
N LEU A 435 19.40 -9.00 -8.85
CA LEU A 435 20.22 -7.97 -8.22
C LEU A 435 19.81 -7.86 -6.73
N PRO A 436 20.59 -8.43 -5.78
CA PRO A 436 20.18 -8.48 -4.39
C PRO A 436 20.53 -7.20 -3.62
N PRO A 437 19.53 -6.45 -3.07
CA PRO A 437 19.79 -5.32 -2.19
C PRO A 437 20.38 -5.79 -0.84
N PRO A 438 21.17 -4.92 -0.17
CA PRO A 438 21.71 -5.24 1.15
C PRO A 438 20.61 -5.33 2.21
N PRO A 439 20.92 -5.90 3.38
CA PRO A 439 20.00 -5.92 4.52
C PRO A 439 19.59 -4.50 4.96
N PRO A 440 18.41 -4.33 5.56
CA PRO A 440 17.94 -3.03 6.01
C PRO A 440 18.91 -2.29 6.95
N SER A 441 19.66 -2.99 7.81
CA SER A 441 20.64 -2.37 8.69
C SER A 441 21.80 -1.68 7.96
N GLN A 442 22.07 -2.07 6.72
CA GLN A 442 23.14 -1.55 5.86
C GLN A 442 22.67 -0.44 4.90
N SER A 443 21.41 -0.04 4.94
CA SER A 443 20.83 0.98 4.07
C SER A 443 20.44 2.24 4.85
N PRO A 444 20.51 3.46 4.30
CA PRO A 444 19.91 4.65 4.92
C PRO A 444 18.39 4.55 4.92
N HIS A 445 17.70 5.31 5.79
CA HIS A 445 16.25 5.29 5.80
C HIS A 445 15.61 6.62 6.16
N HIS A 446 14.63 7.01 5.35
CA HIS A 446 13.63 8.05 5.55
C HIS A 446 12.33 7.58 4.91
N ASP A 447 11.21 7.79 5.59
CA ASP A 447 9.89 7.39 5.07
C ASP A 447 9.30 8.48 4.20
N PHE A 448 9.48 8.41 2.88
CA PHE A 448 8.86 9.36 1.95
C PHE A 448 7.35 9.13 1.81
N ALA A 449 6.90 7.89 1.70
CA ALA A 449 5.50 7.56 1.51
C ALA A 449 4.68 7.66 2.80
N PHE A 450 5.17 7.08 3.90
CA PHE A 450 4.37 6.95 5.11
C PHE A 450 4.27 8.23 5.93
N ASN A 451 5.19 9.17 5.77
CA ASN A 451 5.05 10.49 6.38
C ASN A 451 3.87 11.29 5.80
N THR A 452 3.47 11.01 4.54
CA THR A 452 2.28 11.64 3.94
C THR A 452 0.96 11.03 4.44
N LEU A 453 1.02 10.00 5.26
CA LEU A 453 -0.13 9.27 5.83
C LEU A 453 -0.07 9.24 7.37
N ALA A 454 0.87 9.97 7.98
CA ALA A 454 1.12 9.91 9.41
C ALA A 454 0.06 10.69 10.21
N VAL A 455 -0.41 10.11 11.31
CA VAL A 455 -1.37 10.76 12.23
C VAL A 455 -0.78 11.93 13.04
N ARG A 456 0.48 12.23 12.83
CA ARG A 456 1.22 13.37 13.40
C ARG A 456 2.33 13.78 12.45
N ASN A 457 2.51 15.06 12.23
CA ASN A 457 3.62 15.58 11.43
C ASN A 457 4.94 15.38 12.17
N GLN A 458 5.89 14.73 11.52
CA GLN A 458 7.20 14.46 12.05
C GLN A 458 8.22 14.20 10.92
N VAL A 459 9.50 14.24 11.25
CA VAL A 459 10.55 13.89 10.30
C VAL A 459 11.68 13.16 11.01
N ARG A 460 12.14 12.04 10.40
CA ARG A 460 13.22 11.19 10.92
C ARG A 460 14.10 10.72 9.78
N TYR A 461 15.37 10.55 10.06
CA TYR A 461 16.34 9.97 9.14
C TYR A 461 17.41 9.20 9.92
N ASN A 462 17.80 8.05 9.39
CA ASN A 462 18.93 7.30 9.91
C ASN A 462 19.89 6.92 8.78
N ARG A 463 21.18 7.13 9.01
CA ARG A 463 22.24 6.51 8.24
C ARG A 463 22.28 5.01 8.49
N PRO A 464 22.99 4.22 7.66
CA PRO A 464 23.17 2.78 7.91
C PRO A 464 23.66 2.50 9.34
N ALA A 465 22.99 1.58 10.02
CA ALA A 465 23.36 1.16 11.37
C ALA A 465 24.61 0.27 11.38
N VAL A 466 24.83 -0.45 10.27
CA VAL A 466 25.95 -1.31 10.02
C VAL A 466 26.59 -0.88 8.70
N PRO A 467 27.93 -0.83 8.57
CA PRO A 467 28.60 -0.56 7.32
C PRO A 467 28.19 -1.58 6.24
N LEU A 468 28.18 -1.14 4.98
CA LEU A 468 27.95 -2.02 3.85
C LEU A 468 29.02 -3.13 3.82
N GLU A 469 28.58 -4.38 3.75
CA GLU A 469 29.48 -5.54 3.68
C GLU A 469 30.28 -5.52 2.38
N SER A 470 31.56 -5.92 2.45
CA SER A 470 32.43 -5.98 1.25
C SER A 470 31.83 -6.87 0.17
N GLY A 471 31.88 -6.42 -1.08
CA GLY A 471 31.30 -7.11 -2.24
C GLY A 471 29.80 -6.88 -2.45
N ARG A 472 29.09 -6.27 -1.49
CA ARG A 472 27.72 -5.82 -1.70
C ARG A 472 27.69 -4.43 -2.32
N MET A 473 26.57 -4.12 -2.99
CA MET A 473 26.27 -2.80 -3.54
C MET A 473 25.11 -2.17 -2.79
N ALA A 474 25.14 -0.87 -2.57
CA ALA A 474 24.02 -0.14 -1.96
C ALA A 474 22.78 -0.21 -2.85
N GLU A 475 21.58 -0.34 -2.26
CA GLU A 475 20.32 -0.42 -3.01
C GLU A 475 20.13 0.80 -3.93
N THR A 476 20.52 1.98 -3.50
CA THR A 476 20.49 3.22 -4.29
C THR A 476 21.40 3.14 -5.51
N GLU A 477 22.58 2.56 -5.38
CA GLU A 477 23.51 2.36 -6.50
C GLU A 477 23.01 1.28 -7.45
N ILE A 478 22.44 0.17 -6.92
CA ILE A 478 21.82 -0.88 -7.75
C ILE A 478 20.76 -0.26 -8.66
N LEU A 479 19.85 0.55 -8.10
CA LEU A 479 18.78 1.17 -8.88
C LEU A 479 19.30 2.24 -9.84
N SER A 480 20.32 3.03 -9.47
CA SER A 480 20.96 3.98 -10.38
C SER A 480 21.58 3.28 -11.58
N ARG A 481 22.36 2.20 -11.36
CA ARG A 481 22.98 1.42 -12.44
C ARG A 481 21.94 0.71 -13.30
N LEU A 482 20.86 0.19 -12.69
CA LEU A 482 19.73 -0.38 -13.42
C LEU A 482 19.10 0.66 -14.36
N ILE A 483 18.88 1.90 -13.89
CA ILE A 483 18.38 3.00 -14.72
C ILE A 483 19.32 3.24 -15.89
N LEU A 484 20.61 3.41 -15.62
CA LEU A 484 21.61 3.68 -16.67
C LEU A 484 21.70 2.54 -17.70
N ALA A 485 21.70 1.29 -17.25
CA ALA A 485 21.71 0.12 -18.14
C ALA A 485 20.44 0.05 -19.01
N ALA A 486 19.25 0.22 -18.39
CA ALA A 486 17.98 0.13 -19.09
C ALA A 486 17.75 1.30 -20.08
N THR A 487 18.33 2.47 -19.82
CA THR A 487 18.15 3.68 -20.66
C THR A 487 19.27 3.92 -21.68
N GLY A 488 20.22 2.99 -21.82
CA GLY A 488 21.29 3.09 -22.81
C GLY A 488 22.47 3.96 -22.38
N MET A 489 22.58 4.27 -21.10
CA MET A 489 23.71 5.00 -20.50
C MET A 489 24.61 4.08 -19.65
N HIS A 490 24.63 2.78 -19.99
CA HIS A 490 25.46 1.81 -19.30
C HIS A 490 26.93 2.25 -19.25
N GLY A 491 27.57 2.09 -18.08
CA GLY A 491 28.95 2.57 -17.84
C GLY A 491 29.08 4.03 -17.40
N ALA A 492 27.98 4.82 -17.42
CA ALA A 492 28.00 6.17 -16.84
C ALA A 492 28.08 6.10 -15.30
N ASP A 493 28.57 7.21 -14.68
CA ASP A 493 28.63 7.31 -13.23
C ASP A 493 27.21 7.27 -12.61
N PRO A 494 26.94 6.38 -11.65
CA PRO A 494 25.66 6.27 -10.99
C PRO A 494 25.18 7.57 -10.32
N SER A 495 26.09 8.44 -9.89
CA SER A 495 25.74 9.76 -9.29
C SER A 495 25.04 10.70 -10.26
N ALA A 496 25.22 10.51 -11.57
CA ALA A 496 24.58 11.30 -12.61
C ALA A 496 23.03 11.25 -12.52
N VAL A 497 22.46 10.15 -12.00
CA VAL A 497 21.01 10.00 -11.81
C VAL A 497 20.50 10.99 -10.75
N ASP A 498 21.19 11.09 -9.62
CA ASP A 498 20.81 12.02 -8.55
C ASP A 498 21.08 13.49 -8.96
N ASP A 499 22.18 13.78 -9.62
CA ASP A 499 22.51 15.11 -10.12
C ASP A 499 21.48 15.60 -11.15
N LEU A 500 21.02 14.73 -12.04
CA LEU A 500 19.93 15.03 -12.97
C LEU A 500 18.64 15.42 -12.24
N VAL A 501 18.22 14.60 -11.25
CA VAL A 501 17.00 14.86 -10.47
C VAL A 501 17.10 16.17 -9.68
N ILE A 502 18.24 16.41 -9.04
CA ILE A 502 18.51 17.65 -8.29
C ILE A 502 18.42 18.85 -9.23
N GLY A 503 19.11 18.81 -10.38
CA GLY A 503 19.11 19.88 -11.37
C GLY A 503 17.72 20.18 -11.91
N GLN A 504 16.94 19.15 -12.26
CA GLN A 504 15.57 19.31 -12.75
C GLN A 504 14.63 19.88 -11.67
N THR A 505 14.74 19.40 -10.43
CA THR A 505 13.87 19.86 -9.33
C THR A 505 14.15 21.31 -8.96
N LEU A 506 15.40 21.68 -8.78
CA LEU A 506 15.78 23.05 -8.51
C LEU A 506 15.45 23.98 -9.68
N GLY A 507 15.70 23.53 -10.94
CA GLY A 507 15.35 24.28 -12.14
C GLY A 507 13.85 24.56 -12.32
N LYS A 508 12.97 23.71 -11.75
CA LYS A 508 11.53 23.99 -11.64
C LYS A 508 11.24 24.93 -10.48
N ALA A 509 11.79 24.66 -9.29
CA ALA A 509 11.51 25.42 -8.09
C ALA A 509 11.86 26.91 -8.23
N VAL A 510 12.95 27.26 -8.91
CA VAL A 510 13.33 28.66 -9.14
C VAL A 510 12.41 29.43 -10.10
N LYS A 511 11.57 28.73 -10.85
CA LYS A 511 10.58 29.32 -11.77
C LYS A 511 9.20 29.51 -11.12
N GLU A 512 8.92 28.82 -10.02
CA GLU A 512 7.64 28.88 -9.33
C GLU A 512 7.56 30.15 -8.45
N PRO A 513 6.58 31.08 -8.70
CA PRO A 513 6.51 32.35 -7.95
C PRO A 513 6.33 32.22 -6.44
N TRP A 514 5.73 31.10 -5.99
CA TRP A 514 5.50 30.82 -4.57
C TRP A 514 6.65 30.07 -3.89
N SER A 515 7.65 29.68 -4.67
CA SER A 515 8.80 28.96 -4.14
C SER A 515 9.72 29.89 -3.33
N PRO A 516 10.25 29.43 -2.16
CA PRO A 516 11.19 30.23 -1.37
C PRO A 516 12.51 30.52 -2.11
N VAL A 517 12.76 29.84 -3.22
CA VAL A 517 13.97 30.00 -4.05
C VAL A 517 13.68 30.66 -5.40
N HIS A 518 12.49 31.26 -5.58
CA HIS A 518 12.11 31.92 -6.83
C HIS A 518 13.17 32.91 -7.32
N GLY A 519 13.54 32.83 -8.59
CA GLY A 519 14.49 33.73 -9.24
C GLY A 519 15.98 33.51 -8.91
N ARG A 520 16.31 32.50 -8.04
CA ARG A 520 17.72 32.18 -7.71
C ARG A 520 18.38 31.30 -8.77
N ASP A 521 19.71 31.22 -8.75
CA ASP A 521 20.46 30.30 -9.61
C ASP A 521 20.37 28.84 -9.08
N PRO A 522 19.81 27.88 -9.86
CA PRO A 522 19.73 26.50 -9.45
C PRO A 522 21.10 25.84 -9.22
N LYS A 523 22.17 26.31 -9.88
CA LYS A 523 23.53 25.77 -9.67
C LYS A 523 24.08 26.19 -8.32
N GLU A 524 23.86 27.43 -7.91
CA GLU A 524 24.23 27.94 -6.57
C GLU A 524 23.49 27.12 -5.50
N LEU A 525 22.21 26.86 -5.69
CA LEU A 525 21.41 26.05 -4.76
C LEU A 525 21.94 24.61 -4.67
N ALA A 526 22.24 23.98 -5.81
CA ALA A 526 22.78 22.62 -5.87
C ALA A 526 24.13 22.52 -5.13
N ALA A 527 24.99 23.54 -5.23
CA ALA A 527 26.28 23.60 -4.54
C ALA A 527 26.15 23.76 -3.01
N ARG A 528 24.99 24.19 -2.52
CA ARG A 528 24.70 24.36 -1.08
C ARG A 528 24.08 23.09 -0.44
N LEU A 529 23.77 22.08 -1.24
CA LEU A 529 23.23 20.83 -0.70
C LEU A 529 24.29 20.09 0.09
N THR A 530 23.87 19.59 1.25
CA THR A 530 24.70 18.77 2.13
C THR A 530 24.33 17.29 2.01
N GLY A 531 25.21 16.41 2.47
CA GLY A 531 25.04 14.96 2.39
C GLY A 531 26.25 14.28 1.78
N VAL A 532 26.52 13.06 2.24
CA VAL A 532 27.67 12.26 1.81
C VAL A 532 27.37 11.38 0.59
N SER A 533 26.12 11.38 0.13
CA SER A 533 25.65 10.60 -1.04
C SER A 533 24.59 11.35 -1.83
N GLY A 534 24.35 10.93 -3.06
CA GLY A 534 23.28 11.49 -3.89
C GLY A 534 21.90 11.44 -3.23
N PRO A 535 21.46 10.30 -2.64
CA PRO A 535 20.20 10.23 -1.88
C PRO A 535 20.11 11.18 -0.70
N GLU A 536 21.20 11.39 0.07
CA GLU A 536 21.21 12.39 1.14
C GLU A 536 21.07 13.82 0.58
N ARG A 537 21.75 14.15 -0.52
CA ARG A 537 21.60 15.45 -1.19
C ARG A 537 20.18 15.67 -1.71
N ARG A 538 19.54 14.63 -2.24
CA ARG A 538 18.10 14.68 -2.64
C ARG A 538 17.21 14.91 -1.43
N LEU A 539 17.45 14.21 -0.31
CA LEU A 539 16.72 14.42 0.93
C LEU A 539 16.90 15.86 1.44
N ASP A 540 18.13 16.38 1.48
CA ASP A 540 18.41 17.76 1.91
C ASP A 540 17.66 18.76 1.02
N MET A 541 17.69 18.58 -0.30
CA MET A 541 16.93 19.41 -1.24
C MET A 541 15.43 19.41 -0.95
N MET A 542 14.85 18.22 -0.73
CA MET A 542 13.41 18.08 -0.46
C MET A 542 13.03 18.68 0.90
N LEU A 543 13.86 18.51 1.93
CA LEU A 543 13.67 19.15 3.24
C LEU A 543 13.70 20.67 3.11
N ARG A 544 14.72 21.24 2.46
CA ARG A 544 14.88 22.71 2.31
C ARG A 544 13.77 23.35 1.50
N LEU A 545 13.27 22.67 0.47
CA LEU A 545 12.16 23.15 -0.36
C LEU A 545 10.78 22.85 0.27
N GLY A 546 10.71 21.96 1.22
CA GLY A 546 9.46 21.49 1.82
C GLY A 546 8.78 22.55 2.72
N PRO A 547 7.57 22.25 3.20
CA PRO A 547 6.74 23.19 3.97
C PRO A 547 7.42 23.68 5.26
N TYR A 548 8.25 22.86 5.87
CA TYR A 548 8.99 23.15 7.09
C TYR A 548 10.46 23.53 6.83
N GLY A 549 10.88 23.61 5.56
CA GLY A 549 12.27 23.76 5.17
C GLY A 549 12.84 25.16 5.40
N ASP A 550 14.16 25.27 5.43
CA ASP A 550 14.86 26.54 5.59
C ASP A 550 14.80 27.43 4.33
N GLY A 551 14.33 26.90 3.18
CA GLY A 551 14.30 27.63 1.92
C GLY A 551 15.69 28.09 1.45
N PHE A 552 16.72 27.30 1.74
CA PHE A 552 18.13 27.65 1.48
C PHE A 552 18.55 28.95 2.20
N GLY A 553 18.15 29.10 3.46
CA GLY A 553 18.50 30.19 4.36
C GLY A 553 17.47 31.33 4.42
N VAL A 554 16.35 31.22 3.71
CA VAL A 554 15.21 32.18 3.81
C VAL A 554 14.56 32.10 5.22
N ARG A 555 14.51 30.92 5.78
CA ARG A 555 14.00 30.62 7.12
C ARG A 555 15.09 29.87 7.92
N PRO A 556 16.01 30.56 8.59
CA PRO A 556 17.19 29.92 9.20
C PRO A 556 16.87 28.79 10.19
N GLU A 557 15.71 28.85 10.87
CA GLU A 557 15.21 27.83 11.79
C GLU A 557 14.45 26.68 11.09
N GLY A 558 14.38 26.69 9.78
CA GLY A 558 13.73 25.64 8.99
C GLY A 558 14.54 24.36 8.92
N LEU A 559 13.96 23.34 8.30
CA LEU A 559 14.58 22.03 8.14
C LEU A 559 15.64 22.03 7.04
N ALA A 560 16.76 21.39 7.36
CA ALA A 560 17.79 20.93 6.44
C ALA A 560 18.32 19.58 6.98
N LEU A 561 19.07 18.84 6.17
CA LEU A 561 19.61 17.54 6.57
C LEU A 561 20.49 17.62 7.83
N GLU A 562 21.30 18.66 7.96
CA GLU A 562 22.18 18.86 9.11
C GLU A 562 21.38 18.94 10.42
N ARG A 563 20.27 19.68 10.41
CA ARG A 563 19.38 19.79 11.57
C ARG A 563 18.77 18.41 11.91
N LEU A 564 18.39 17.65 10.91
CA LEU A 564 17.83 16.32 11.11
C LEU A 564 18.86 15.33 11.67
N LEU A 565 20.11 15.40 11.20
CA LEU A 565 21.22 14.60 11.72
C LEU A 565 21.58 14.93 13.19
N ALA A 566 21.36 16.18 13.61
CA ALA A 566 21.53 16.59 15.01
C ALA A 566 20.41 16.07 15.94
N HIS A 567 19.31 15.52 15.38
CA HIS A 567 18.18 14.99 16.15
C HIS A 567 17.94 13.50 15.81
N PRO A 568 18.75 12.59 16.35
CA PRO A 568 18.76 11.18 15.93
C PRO A 568 17.45 10.43 16.24
N HIS A 569 16.63 10.91 17.19
CA HIS A 569 15.30 10.38 17.52
C HIS A 569 14.18 11.03 16.69
N GLY A 570 14.53 11.97 15.80
CA GLY A 570 13.61 12.72 14.94
C GLY A 570 13.20 14.09 15.49
N ILE A 571 12.43 14.81 14.68
CA ILE A 571 11.87 16.12 15.02
C ILE A 571 10.35 16.01 14.94
N ASP A 572 9.68 16.35 16.04
CA ASP A 572 8.24 16.49 16.11
C ASP A 572 7.83 17.83 15.46
N LEU A 573 7.01 17.78 14.44
CA LEU A 573 6.50 18.95 13.71
C LEU A 573 5.07 19.33 14.14
N GLY A 574 4.54 18.62 15.13
CA GLY A 574 3.24 18.91 15.75
C GLY A 574 2.08 18.05 15.26
N PRO A 575 0.90 18.23 15.86
CA PRO A 575 -0.32 17.54 15.47
C PRO A 575 -0.74 17.93 14.06
N LEU A 576 -1.63 17.11 13.46
CA LEU A 576 -2.31 17.49 12.23
C LEU A 576 -3.25 18.67 12.51
N GLY A 577 -3.40 19.53 11.53
CA GLY A 577 -4.27 20.69 11.56
C GLY A 577 -5.08 20.84 10.28
N ARG A 578 -5.99 21.80 10.26
CA ARG A 578 -6.76 22.15 9.05
C ARG A 578 -5.86 22.61 7.93
N ARG A 579 -6.13 22.13 6.72
CA ARG A 579 -5.33 22.43 5.54
C ARG A 579 -6.15 22.87 4.34
N LEU A 580 -7.44 22.59 4.28
CA LEU A 580 -8.26 23.03 3.16
C LEU A 580 -8.22 24.57 3.04
N PRO A 581 -8.14 25.08 1.80
CA PRO A 581 -8.23 24.40 0.50
C PRO A 581 -6.88 23.97 -0.10
N GLN A 582 -5.75 24.03 0.60
CA GLN A 582 -4.42 23.78 0.03
C GLN A 582 -4.20 22.38 -0.59
N PRO A 583 -4.72 21.25 -0.05
CA PRO A 583 -4.58 19.94 -0.67
C PRO A 583 -5.35 19.79 -1.99
N LEU A 584 -6.30 20.69 -2.27
CA LEU A 584 -7.16 20.57 -3.46
C LEU A 584 -6.39 20.88 -4.74
N LYS A 585 -6.54 19.98 -5.71
CA LYS A 585 -6.02 20.11 -7.08
C LYS A 585 -7.10 19.85 -8.13
N THR A 586 -8.36 19.93 -7.74
CA THR A 586 -9.52 19.80 -8.63
C THR A 586 -9.57 20.93 -9.65
N ARG A 587 -10.37 20.76 -10.70
CA ARG A 587 -10.58 21.81 -11.71
C ARG A 587 -11.37 22.98 -11.16
N SER A 588 -12.29 22.72 -10.23
CA SER A 588 -13.07 23.74 -9.54
C SER A 588 -12.31 24.47 -8.42
N GLY A 589 -11.22 23.89 -7.92
CA GLY A 589 -10.56 24.29 -6.67
C GLY A 589 -11.36 23.94 -5.41
N LYS A 590 -12.40 23.12 -5.54
CA LYS A 590 -13.27 22.64 -4.47
C LYS A 590 -13.21 21.12 -4.35
N VAL A 591 -13.79 20.57 -3.30
CA VAL A 591 -14.06 19.12 -3.18
C VAL A 591 -15.21 18.78 -4.14
N GLU A 592 -14.94 17.92 -5.12
CA GLU A 592 -15.92 17.53 -6.16
C GLU A 592 -16.63 16.23 -5.72
N LEU A 593 -17.80 16.37 -5.04
CA LEU A 593 -18.53 15.24 -4.44
C LEU A 593 -19.06 14.27 -5.49
N LEU A 594 -19.47 14.76 -6.65
CA LEU A 594 -20.07 13.99 -7.75
C LEU A 594 -19.21 14.11 -9.01
N ALA A 595 -17.94 13.67 -8.92
CA ALA A 595 -17.11 13.53 -10.11
C ALA A 595 -17.77 12.54 -11.08
N GLN A 596 -17.75 12.84 -12.39
CA GLN A 596 -18.47 12.07 -13.40
C GLN A 596 -18.21 10.55 -13.35
N PRO A 597 -16.95 10.05 -13.17
CA PRO A 597 -16.73 8.60 -13.06
C PRO A 597 -17.45 7.94 -11.87
N ILE A 598 -17.64 8.66 -10.76
CA ILE A 598 -18.43 8.16 -9.61
C ILE A 598 -19.90 8.03 -10.01
N VAL A 599 -20.47 9.08 -10.63
CA VAL A 599 -21.88 9.08 -11.06
C VAL A 599 -22.14 7.96 -12.08
N ASP A 600 -21.22 7.74 -13.01
CA ASP A 600 -21.33 6.71 -14.03
C ASP A 600 -21.27 5.27 -13.46
N ASP A 601 -20.68 5.07 -12.28
CA ASP A 601 -20.56 3.77 -11.61
C ASP A 601 -21.70 3.48 -10.61
N LEU A 602 -22.49 4.47 -10.19
CA LEU A 602 -23.63 4.27 -9.30
C LEU A 602 -24.70 3.31 -9.82
N PRO A 603 -25.01 3.24 -11.14
CA PRO A 603 -25.94 2.22 -11.67
C PRO A 603 -25.48 0.79 -11.36
N ARG A 604 -24.17 0.48 -11.37
CA ARG A 604 -23.65 -0.82 -10.99
C ARG A 604 -23.85 -1.12 -9.50
N LEU A 605 -23.72 -0.13 -8.63
CA LEU A 605 -24.05 -0.27 -7.22
C LEU A 605 -25.55 -0.50 -7.00
N ARG A 606 -26.44 0.14 -7.79
CA ARG A 606 -27.88 -0.13 -7.75
C ARG A 606 -28.23 -1.57 -8.11
N GLN A 607 -27.52 -2.16 -9.08
CA GLN A 607 -27.71 -3.57 -9.43
C GLN A 607 -27.37 -4.51 -8.27
N ALA A 608 -26.35 -4.18 -7.48
CA ALA A 608 -25.94 -4.98 -6.33
C ALA A 608 -27.00 -5.04 -5.20
N LEU A 609 -28.02 -4.16 -5.19
CA LEU A 609 -29.17 -4.26 -4.28
C LEU A 609 -29.93 -5.59 -4.40
N ALA A 610 -29.97 -6.17 -5.59
CA ALA A 610 -30.67 -7.43 -5.88
C ALA A 610 -29.75 -8.66 -5.78
N GLU A 611 -28.45 -8.48 -5.66
CA GLU A 611 -27.49 -9.59 -5.65
C GLU A 611 -27.48 -10.31 -4.30
N ARG A 612 -27.54 -11.64 -4.36
CA ARG A 612 -27.45 -12.51 -3.20
C ARG A 612 -26.52 -13.67 -3.56
N PRO A 613 -25.27 -13.66 -3.07
CA PRO A 613 -24.37 -14.79 -3.31
C PRO A 613 -24.92 -16.03 -2.61
N ASP A 614 -25.02 -17.12 -3.37
CA ASP A 614 -25.37 -18.42 -2.81
C ASP A 614 -24.14 -19.12 -2.23
N GLY A 615 -24.30 -19.75 -1.07
CA GLY A 615 -23.26 -20.57 -0.45
C GLY A 615 -22.23 -19.78 0.35
N LEU A 616 -21.00 -20.33 0.40
CA LEU A 616 -19.91 -19.72 1.14
C LEU A 616 -19.16 -18.68 0.33
N VAL A 617 -18.75 -17.60 0.99
CA VAL A 617 -17.87 -16.59 0.40
C VAL A 617 -16.54 -16.51 1.14
N LEU A 618 -15.46 -16.32 0.38
CA LEU A 618 -14.11 -16.20 0.89
C LEU A 618 -13.78 -14.77 1.26
N VAL A 619 -13.13 -14.58 2.41
CA VAL A 619 -12.44 -13.35 2.79
C VAL A 619 -11.00 -13.64 3.19
N GLY A 620 -10.08 -12.78 2.80
CA GLY A 620 -8.69 -12.85 3.20
C GLY A 620 -8.49 -12.48 4.67
N ARG A 621 -7.33 -12.86 5.24
CA ARG A 621 -6.90 -12.33 6.55
C ARG A 621 -5.41 -12.07 6.59
N ARG A 622 -5.03 -11.13 7.45
CA ARG A 622 -3.63 -10.79 7.72
C ARG A 622 -3.21 -11.25 9.11
N HIS A 623 -1.91 -11.39 9.29
CA HIS A 623 -1.31 -11.78 10.57
C HIS A 623 -0.29 -10.73 11.01
N LEU A 624 -0.28 -10.41 12.32
CA LEU A 624 0.64 -9.44 12.91
C LEU A 624 2.12 -9.79 12.69
N ARG A 625 2.43 -11.08 12.54
CA ARG A 625 3.80 -11.60 12.42
C ARG A 625 4.31 -11.70 10.99
N SER A 626 3.50 -11.37 9.98
CA SER A 626 3.93 -11.35 8.58
C SER A 626 3.63 -10.01 7.93
N ASN A 627 4.28 -9.75 6.80
CA ASN A 627 3.93 -8.67 5.90
C ASN A 627 3.96 -9.23 4.49
N ASN A 628 2.76 -9.41 3.90
CA ASN A 628 2.58 -10.14 2.64
C ASN A 628 3.33 -11.51 2.69
N SER A 629 4.11 -11.86 1.67
CA SER A 629 4.83 -13.14 1.57
C SER A 629 6.28 -13.11 2.10
N TRP A 630 6.81 -11.97 2.49
CA TRP A 630 8.25 -11.81 2.64
C TRP A 630 8.82 -11.99 4.06
N MET A 631 8.02 -12.43 5.02
CA MET A 631 8.51 -12.75 6.39
C MET A 631 8.30 -14.20 6.78
N HIS A 632 7.77 -15.04 5.89
CA HIS A 632 7.52 -16.44 6.19
C HIS A 632 8.81 -17.29 6.27
N ASN A 633 9.92 -16.79 5.71
CA ASN A 633 11.22 -17.44 5.84
C ASN A 633 11.93 -17.19 7.19
N VAL A 634 11.32 -16.42 8.10
CA VAL A 634 11.90 -16.07 9.41
C VAL A 634 11.30 -16.95 10.51
N PRO A 635 12.06 -17.92 11.09
CA PRO A 635 11.54 -18.86 12.10
C PRO A 635 10.90 -18.21 13.33
N ALA A 636 11.46 -17.08 13.79
CA ALA A 636 10.93 -16.33 14.92
C ALA A 636 9.52 -15.78 14.69
N LEU A 637 9.13 -15.57 13.41
CA LEU A 637 7.82 -15.03 13.03
C LEU A 637 6.81 -16.12 12.70
N THR A 638 7.24 -17.26 12.16
CA THR A 638 6.36 -18.35 11.71
C THR A 638 6.22 -19.48 12.72
N GLY A 639 7.12 -19.60 13.69
CA GLY A 639 7.08 -20.64 14.71
C GLY A 639 5.79 -20.67 15.55
N GLY A 640 5.45 -21.85 16.07
CA GLY A 640 4.24 -22.13 16.86
C GLY A 640 3.17 -22.89 16.08
N THR A 641 1.89 -22.61 16.35
CA THR A 641 0.77 -23.25 15.65
C THR A 641 0.70 -22.82 14.19
N ASN A 642 0.32 -23.75 13.29
CA ASN A 642 0.05 -23.45 11.90
C ASN A 642 -1.03 -22.37 11.82
N ARG A 643 -0.73 -21.28 11.08
CA ARG A 643 -1.64 -20.15 10.88
C ARG A 643 -2.29 -20.14 9.49
N CYS A 644 -1.82 -21.00 8.58
CA CYS A 644 -2.42 -21.17 7.26
C CYS A 644 -3.58 -22.18 7.34
N THR A 645 -4.66 -21.78 8.00
CA THR A 645 -5.86 -22.59 8.22
C THR A 645 -7.07 -21.92 7.57
N LEU A 646 -8.04 -22.71 7.10
CA LEU A 646 -9.35 -22.18 6.71
C LEU A 646 -10.20 -22.00 7.98
N HIS A 647 -10.58 -20.76 8.29
CA HIS A 647 -11.59 -20.49 9.32
C HIS A 647 -12.98 -20.73 8.74
N ILE A 648 -13.84 -21.43 9.48
CA ILE A 648 -15.24 -21.71 9.12
C ILE A 648 -16.12 -21.63 10.36
N HIS A 649 -17.35 -21.13 10.21
CA HIS A 649 -18.30 -21.06 11.32
C HIS A 649 -18.78 -22.47 11.72
N PRO A 650 -19.04 -22.75 13.02
CA PRO A 650 -19.53 -24.05 13.47
C PRO A 650 -20.76 -24.56 12.73
N GLU A 651 -21.76 -23.72 12.48
CA GLU A 651 -22.97 -24.08 11.72
C GLU A 651 -22.68 -24.54 10.29
N ASP A 652 -21.77 -23.86 9.61
CA ASP A 652 -21.35 -24.27 8.27
C ASP A 652 -20.52 -25.55 8.28
N ALA A 653 -19.65 -25.70 9.28
CA ALA A 653 -18.85 -26.91 9.46
C ALA A 653 -19.75 -28.14 9.72
N GLU A 654 -20.75 -28.02 10.59
CA GLU A 654 -21.74 -29.08 10.87
C GLU A 654 -22.53 -29.44 9.62
N ARG A 655 -23.08 -28.43 8.92
CA ARG A 655 -23.85 -28.61 7.68
C ARG A 655 -23.06 -29.33 6.57
N LEU A 656 -21.73 -29.12 6.53
CA LEU A 656 -20.83 -29.70 5.52
C LEU A 656 -20.12 -30.97 6.02
N GLY A 657 -20.35 -31.41 7.25
CA GLY A 657 -19.68 -32.56 7.85
C GLY A 657 -18.17 -32.37 8.05
N ILE A 658 -17.73 -31.11 8.28
CA ILE A 658 -16.33 -30.76 8.44
C ILE A 658 -15.94 -30.80 9.91
N LEU A 659 -14.84 -31.49 10.22
CA LEU A 659 -14.30 -31.57 11.56
C LEU A 659 -13.18 -30.56 11.78
N ASP A 660 -13.10 -30.00 12.98
CA ASP A 660 -11.98 -29.13 13.37
C ASP A 660 -10.63 -29.85 13.19
N LYS A 661 -9.63 -29.12 12.70
CA LYS A 661 -8.30 -29.65 12.33
C LYS A 661 -8.28 -30.66 11.18
N GLY A 662 -9.42 -30.95 10.56
CA GLY A 662 -9.51 -31.75 9.35
C GLY A 662 -8.94 -31.04 8.14
N LEU A 663 -8.76 -31.77 7.03
CA LEU A 663 -8.39 -31.20 5.73
C LEU A 663 -9.64 -31.03 4.88
N VAL A 664 -9.73 -29.88 4.20
CA VAL A 664 -10.80 -29.60 3.25
C VAL A 664 -10.24 -29.11 1.92
N ARG A 665 -10.97 -29.39 0.86
CA ARG A 665 -10.78 -28.75 -0.44
C ARG A 665 -11.62 -27.50 -0.51
N VAL A 666 -10.99 -26.43 -0.91
CA VAL A 666 -11.65 -25.16 -1.20
C VAL A 666 -11.49 -24.90 -2.70
N LYS A 667 -12.60 -24.71 -3.39
CA LYS A 667 -12.63 -24.44 -4.84
C LYS A 667 -13.24 -23.05 -5.08
N GLY A 668 -12.51 -22.19 -5.74
CA GLY A 668 -12.95 -20.91 -6.28
C GLY A 668 -13.00 -20.91 -7.80
N ALA A 669 -13.26 -19.77 -8.41
CA ALA A 669 -13.27 -19.61 -9.86
C ALA A 669 -11.87 -19.77 -10.48
N GLY A 670 -10.81 -19.31 -9.78
CA GLY A 670 -9.41 -19.42 -10.24
C GLY A 670 -8.81 -20.81 -10.10
N GLY A 671 -9.31 -21.64 -9.18
CA GLY A 671 -8.75 -22.97 -8.95
C GLY A 671 -9.13 -23.57 -7.60
N GLU A 672 -8.29 -24.48 -7.09
CA GLU A 672 -8.56 -25.27 -5.89
C GLU A 672 -7.30 -25.34 -4.99
N VAL A 673 -7.52 -25.30 -3.66
CA VAL A 673 -6.49 -25.58 -2.67
C VAL A 673 -6.99 -26.54 -1.60
N THR A 674 -6.07 -27.27 -0.96
CA THR A 674 -6.36 -28.10 0.21
C THR A 674 -5.75 -27.48 1.45
N ALA A 675 -6.58 -27.16 2.45
CA ALA A 675 -6.14 -26.48 3.66
C ALA A 675 -6.65 -27.17 4.94
N PRO A 676 -5.90 -27.11 6.05
CA PRO A 676 -6.42 -27.50 7.35
C PRO A 676 -7.48 -26.52 7.84
N VAL A 677 -8.45 -27.02 8.59
CA VAL A 677 -9.60 -26.24 9.09
C VAL A 677 -9.39 -25.81 10.54
N GLU A 678 -9.88 -24.62 10.84
CA GLU A 678 -10.13 -24.13 12.20
C GLU A 678 -11.62 -23.75 12.30
N VAL A 679 -12.39 -24.51 13.07
CA VAL A 679 -13.80 -24.22 13.34
C VAL A 679 -13.86 -23.13 14.40
N THR A 680 -14.46 -21.99 14.08
CA THR A 680 -14.43 -20.82 14.96
C THR A 680 -15.64 -19.91 14.76
N THR A 681 -16.13 -19.31 15.85
CA THR A 681 -17.16 -18.24 15.81
C THR A 681 -16.59 -16.86 15.48
N ASP A 682 -15.29 -16.75 15.19
CA ASP A 682 -14.65 -15.51 14.77
C ASP A 682 -14.92 -15.14 13.30
N VAL A 683 -15.66 -15.96 12.57
CA VAL A 683 -16.25 -15.67 11.25
C VAL A 683 -17.77 -15.80 11.34
N ARG A 684 -18.51 -15.00 10.56
CA ARG A 684 -19.97 -15.14 10.50
C ARG A 684 -20.37 -16.39 9.69
N PRO A 685 -21.57 -16.95 9.89
CA PRO A 685 -22.13 -17.97 9.00
C PRO A 685 -22.12 -17.52 7.54
N GLY A 686 -21.86 -18.46 6.61
CA GLY A 686 -21.76 -18.19 5.19
C GLY A 686 -20.41 -17.62 4.73
N VAL A 687 -19.44 -17.40 5.65
CA VAL A 687 -18.12 -16.83 5.34
C VAL A 687 -17.02 -17.80 5.76
N VAL A 688 -16.03 -17.97 4.88
CA VAL A 688 -14.78 -18.67 5.19
C VAL A 688 -13.59 -17.73 5.01
N SER A 689 -12.50 -17.97 5.73
CA SER A 689 -11.34 -17.10 5.67
C SER A 689 -10.03 -17.87 5.59
N LEU A 690 -9.19 -17.52 4.59
CA LEU A 690 -7.80 -17.98 4.45
C LEU A 690 -6.81 -16.83 4.60
N PRO A 691 -5.60 -17.08 5.13
CA PRO A 691 -4.58 -16.04 5.25
C PRO A 691 -3.92 -15.74 3.90
N HIS A 692 -3.53 -14.48 3.74
CA HIS A 692 -2.77 -13.99 2.61
C HIS A 692 -1.27 -14.23 2.78
N GLY A 693 -0.54 -14.43 1.67
CA GLY A 693 0.93 -14.43 1.60
C GLY A 693 1.58 -15.80 1.74
N TRP A 694 0.84 -16.87 1.85
CA TRP A 694 1.30 -18.26 1.89
C TRP A 694 1.34 -18.90 0.49
N GLY A 695 1.93 -20.10 0.37
CA GLY A 695 2.06 -20.86 -0.88
C GLY A 695 3.50 -20.95 -1.38
N HIS A 696 4.47 -21.17 -0.47
CA HIS A 696 5.90 -21.21 -0.75
C HIS A 696 6.39 -22.59 -1.18
N ASP A 697 5.68 -23.29 -2.06
CA ASP A 697 5.96 -24.67 -2.50
C ASP A 697 6.52 -24.77 -3.92
N ARG A 698 6.80 -23.62 -4.58
CA ARG A 698 7.31 -23.62 -5.96
C ARG A 698 8.76 -24.11 -6.02
N PRO A 699 9.08 -25.01 -6.96
CA PRO A 699 10.46 -25.47 -7.16
C PRO A 699 11.37 -24.33 -7.64
N GLY A 700 12.66 -24.40 -7.32
CA GLY A 700 13.67 -23.43 -7.77
C GLY A 700 13.78 -22.17 -6.90
N THR A 701 12.99 -22.05 -5.82
CA THR A 701 13.15 -21.00 -4.82
C THR A 701 14.24 -21.32 -3.81
N ARG A 702 14.80 -20.30 -3.13
CA ARG A 702 15.74 -20.44 -2.01
C ARG A 702 15.17 -19.79 -0.76
N LEU A 703 14.08 -20.39 -0.24
CA LEU A 703 13.36 -19.98 0.96
C LEU A 703 13.26 -21.20 1.89
N ASN A 704 14.43 -21.65 2.39
CA ASN A 704 14.59 -22.96 3.05
C ASN A 704 13.71 -23.16 4.30
N HIS A 705 13.35 -22.10 4.99
CA HIS A 705 12.44 -22.21 6.14
C HIS A 705 10.98 -22.22 5.67
N ALA A 706 10.58 -21.33 4.76
CA ALA A 706 9.21 -21.26 4.24
C ALA A 706 8.79 -22.55 3.51
N LEU A 707 9.72 -23.18 2.79
CA LEU A 707 9.50 -24.47 2.12
C LEU A 707 9.13 -25.63 3.05
N LYS A 708 9.46 -25.54 4.36
CA LYS A 708 9.12 -26.60 5.34
C LYS A 708 7.65 -26.58 5.77
N ASP A 709 7.03 -25.42 5.73
CA ASP A 709 5.61 -25.20 5.99
C ASP A 709 5.09 -24.13 5.01
N PRO A 710 4.92 -24.51 3.73
CA PRO A 710 4.64 -23.56 2.67
C PRO A 710 3.24 -22.92 2.77
N GLY A 711 2.31 -23.59 3.46
CA GLY A 711 0.90 -23.22 3.45
C GLY A 711 0.26 -23.29 2.07
N VAL A 712 -0.86 -22.61 1.89
CA VAL A 712 -1.60 -22.55 0.61
C VAL A 712 -1.78 -21.11 0.14
N ASN A 713 -1.68 -20.88 -1.14
CA ASN A 713 -1.90 -19.56 -1.73
C ASN A 713 -3.39 -19.29 -1.95
N VAL A 714 -3.96 -18.39 -1.16
CA VAL A 714 -5.36 -17.98 -1.28
C VAL A 714 -5.70 -17.40 -2.66
N ASN A 715 -4.73 -16.78 -3.33
CA ASN A 715 -4.93 -16.16 -4.64
C ASN A 715 -5.17 -17.18 -5.76
N GLN A 716 -4.82 -18.46 -5.57
CA GLN A 716 -5.18 -19.54 -6.49
C GLN A 716 -6.69 -19.79 -6.59
N LEU A 717 -7.48 -19.31 -5.62
CA LEU A 717 -8.94 -19.44 -5.62
C LEU A 717 -9.62 -18.31 -6.38
N LEU A 718 -8.90 -17.22 -6.70
CA LEU A 718 -9.46 -15.96 -7.16
C LEU A 718 -9.42 -15.85 -8.69
N ASP A 719 -10.44 -15.20 -9.26
CA ASP A 719 -10.51 -14.87 -10.67
C ASP A 719 -9.81 -13.53 -10.93
N GLY A 720 -8.74 -13.54 -11.71
CA GLY A 720 -7.97 -12.35 -12.08
C GLY A 720 -8.74 -11.34 -12.93
N SER A 721 -9.86 -11.72 -13.54
CA SER A 721 -10.70 -10.83 -14.34
C SER A 721 -11.65 -9.98 -13.50
N LEU A 722 -11.88 -10.34 -12.23
CA LEU A 722 -12.75 -9.59 -11.32
C LEU A 722 -12.02 -8.40 -10.73
N LEU A 723 -12.36 -7.21 -11.21
CA LEU A 723 -11.74 -5.94 -10.80
C LEU A 723 -12.82 -4.91 -10.41
N ASP A 724 -12.44 -3.98 -9.55
CA ASP A 724 -13.15 -2.71 -9.39
C ASP A 724 -12.88 -1.86 -10.65
N PRO A 725 -13.88 -1.51 -11.46
CA PRO A 725 -13.65 -0.97 -12.80
C PRO A 725 -13.03 0.43 -12.83
N LEU A 726 -13.23 1.24 -11.79
CA LEU A 726 -12.66 2.59 -11.71
C LEU A 726 -11.16 2.57 -11.36
N SER A 727 -10.75 1.64 -10.53
CA SER A 727 -9.37 1.59 -10.01
C SER A 727 -8.53 0.47 -10.61
N GLY A 728 -9.15 -0.52 -11.26
CA GLY A 728 -8.47 -1.74 -11.68
C GLY A 728 -8.02 -2.61 -10.50
N ASN A 729 -8.52 -2.37 -9.29
CA ASN A 729 -8.14 -3.14 -8.12
C ASN A 729 -8.76 -4.52 -8.13
N ALA A 730 -7.95 -5.53 -7.81
CA ALA A 730 -8.44 -6.92 -7.77
C ALA A 730 -9.49 -7.14 -6.67
N VAL A 731 -10.52 -7.92 -6.99
CA VAL A 731 -11.53 -8.38 -6.03
C VAL A 731 -11.00 -9.63 -5.32
N LEU A 732 -10.68 -9.47 -4.03
CA LEU A 732 -10.07 -10.52 -3.21
C LEU A 732 -10.97 -10.99 -2.05
N ASN A 733 -12.08 -10.26 -1.80
CA ASN A 733 -13.01 -10.51 -0.71
C ASN A 733 -14.45 -10.60 -1.22
N GLY A 734 -15.26 -11.41 -0.54
CA GLY A 734 -16.65 -11.64 -0.95
C GLY A 734 -16.78 -12.59 -2.16
N VAL A 735 -15.73 -13.35 -2.48
CA VAL A 735 -15.68 -14.23 -3.65
C VAL A 735 -16.33 -15.57 -3.32
N PRO A 736 -17.28 -16.07 -4.13
CA PRO A 736 -17.92 -17.37 -3.90
C PRO A 736 -16.94 -18.53 -3.96
N VAL A 737 -17.06 -19.45 -2.99
CA VAL A 737 -16.24 -20.68 -2.95
C VAL A 737 -17.08 -21.90 -2.54
N LYS A 738 -16.62 -23.08 -2.95
CA LYS A 738 -17.15 -24.37 -2.49
C LYS A 738 -16.13 -25.00 -1.55
N VAL A 739 -16.61 -25.54 -0.42
CA VAL A 739 -15.77 -26.24 0.56
C VAL A 739 -16.32 -27.65 0.75
N ALA A 740 -15.44 -28.64 0.67
CA ALA A 740 -15.80 -30.06 0.86
C ALA A 740 -14.71 -30.79 1.62
N THR A 741 -15.09 -31.86 2.34
CA THR A 741 -14.13 -32.77 2.98
C THR A 741 -13.28 -33.48 1.93
N THR A 742 -12.02 -33.79 2.23
CA THR A 742 -11.13 -34.52 1.29
C THR A 742 -11.57 -35.97 1.04
N ALA A 743 -12.41 -36.54 1.90
CA ALA A 743 -12.96 -37.90 1.78
C ALA A 743 -14.23 -37.98 0.90
N ALA A 744 -14.78 -36.85 0.44
CA ALA A 744 -16.03 -36.78 -0.32
C ALA A 744 -15.85 -36.78 -1.87
N LEU A 745 -14.74 -37.40 -2.32
CA LEU A 745 -14.46 -37.58 -3.77
C LEU A 745 -14.12 -39.04 -4.09
#